data_50b192742a395111b83259cf01ad99bb
#
_entry.id   50b192742a395111b83259cf01ad99bb
#
_cell.length_a   1.000
_cell.length_b   1.000
_cell.length_c   1.000
_cell.angle_alpha   90.00
_cell.angle_beta   90.00
_cell.angle_gamma   90.00
#
_symmetry.space_group_name_H-M   'P 1'
#
loop_
_entity.id
_entity.type
_entity.pdbx_description
1 polymer ?
#
loop_
_entity_poly.entity_id
_entity_poly.type
_entity_poly.pdbx_seq_one_letter_code
_entity_poly.pdbx_strand_id
1 'polypeptide(L)'
;NDMDGALAATEKLREQAPTNKDVLQQLAKIYLQNGEPEKAAEVYGVYVSQFPDDVTSKFAYAALLIEIRDLDNAQPIVDDLLVLNENHPLLNTFKGIIESANENYAKALEHLEIAVQNGRSDQVVRLVAGFSAYQIQDFEAAQRHLTMVASSLPDNHPGLRMLADSMLQLGENDEALEVLARVEGEQGVDAALFSKASYQLLREGNVIGAQQMVEKSEGVSTTAEDLSRLGVLQLSLNDIDGLVNLEQAVEQAPESVTSQATLLRAYIATNQLEKAKSAAKEWHEQSPETAAPLIYLGNIATAEGAYQEAAQYLDKASELEGAKNEVFYSRAKLLVAEGKNDNAISFVRAFIDKNPADVQALALWFALAKEKGNAEDVIKHTQTQFNTNKTNLNLRLLLARMYSLNSQLDKTVSLLSDVEGNEASPQAFWNLKGQALIATNNVEDATAFFDRWLSFYPQDKNAVLGKLLIVDSQKQFDQGLTLTNKVLAKRPDAQLTLLKAYFHSRLGQAKPAWEIINSTADDVKALPFVRGVIARLHLIDKAPEQAVEHAKAAYDATPNSDNALLLIAALEMSGKKAQAFTFLEKHVQAHSNDIPSAMLLAERQIGKDRAAAIKTYEQVLTKTPDNFVVLNNLAYLTFEDKNLTRAEELAKKAVSLQRENADAVDTLAQIYVAKGDKAAALKLYEEVSARPIAN
;
A
#
# COMPACT_ATOMS: atom_id res chain seq x y z
N ASN A 1 -37.69 51.42 -26.66
CA ASN A 1 -38.16 50.16 -27.23
C ASN A 1 -39.48 49.80 -26.59
N ASP A 2 -40.57 49.83 -27.35
CA ASP A 2 -41.89 49.46 -26.92
C ASP A 2 -42.04 47.94 -27.15
N MET A 3 -41.51 47.15 -26.21
CA MET A 3 -41.57 45.67 -26.29
C MET A 3 -43.01 45.17 -26.08
N ASP A 4 -43.76 45.77 -25.18
CA ASP A 4 -45.16 45.38 -24.89
C ASP A 4 -46.05 45.66 -26.12
N GLY A 5 -45.87 46.80 -26.80
CA GLY A 5 -46.56 47.11 -28.03
C GLY A 5 -46.22 46.18 -29.20
N ALA A 6 -44.94 45.78 -29.30
CA ALA A 6 -44.48 44.81 -30.30
C ALA A 6 -45.05 43.39 -30.00
N LEU A 7 -45.13 42.98 -28.74
CA LEU A 7 -45.73 41.74 -28.34
C LEU A 7 -47.21 41.69 -28.68
N ALA A 8 -47.99 42.69 -28.21
CA ALA A 8 -49.44 42.75 -28.48
C ALA A 8 -49.75 42.78 -29.99
N ALA A 9 -48.98 43.51 -30.79
CA ALA A 9 -49.12 43.54 -32.23
C ALA A 9 -48.84 42.18 -32.89
N THR A 10 -47.82 41.47 -32.44
CA THR A 10 -47.39 40.20 -33.01
C THR A 10 -48.37 39.07 -32.59
N GLU A 11 -48.88 39.10 -31.36
CA GLU A 11 -49.92 38.17 -30.90
C GLU A 11 -51.20 38.33 -31.70
N LYS A 12 -51.63 39.56 -31.98
CA LYS A 12 -52.77 39.83 -32.84
C LYS A 12 -52.57 39.36 -34.28
N LEU A 13 -51.34 39.47 -34.82
CA LEU A 13 -50.96 38.90 -36.10
C LEU A 13 -51.05 37.37 -36.10
N ARG A 14 -50.61 36.72 -35.00
CA ARG A 14 -50.76 35.26 -34.81
C ARG A 14 -52.19 34.78 -34.82
N GLU A 15 -53.12 35.55 -34.21
CA GLU A 15 -54.54 35.23 -34.25
C GLU A 15 -55.09 35.22 -35.67
N GLN A 16 -54.61 36.15 -36.52
CA GLN A 16 -55.02 36.27 -37.92
C GLN A 16 -54.34 35.30 -38.87
N ALA A 17 -53.12 34.90 -38.55
CA ALA A 17 -52.29 34.03 -39.36
C ALA A 17 -51.51 33.03 -38.47
N PRO A 18 -52.19 32.06 -37.84
CA PRO A 18 -51.65 31.21 -36.77
C PRO A 18 -50.49 30.29 -37.23
N THR A 19 -50.34 30.05 -38.52
CA THR A 19 -49.29 29.19 -39.12
C THR A 19 -48.31 29.99 -39.99
N ASN A 20 -48.36 31.34 -39.95
CA ASN A 20 -47.43 32.12 -40.74
C ASN A 20 -46.03 32.05 -40.17
N LYS A 21 -45.08 31.65 -41.03
CA LYS A 21 -43.67 31.43 -40.67
C LYS A 21 -43.01 32.60 -39.98
N ASP A 22 -43.11 33.81 -40.57
CA ASP A 22 -42.45 35.00 -40.09
C ASP A 22 -43.08 35.48 -38.77
N VAL A 23 -44.40 35.40 -38.63
CA VAL A 23 -45.11 35.76 -37.40
C VAL A 23 -44.69 34.87 -36.22
N LEU A 24 -44.66 33.54 -36.44
CA LEU A 24 -44.23 32.62 -35.40
C LEU A 24 -42.79 32.83 -34.95
N GLN A 25 -41.87 32.99 -35.91
CA GLN A 25 -40.45 33.28 -35.59
C GLN A 25 -40.28 34.58 -34.85
N GLN A 26 -40.99 35.64 -35.26
CA GLN A 26 -40.89 36.94 -34.63
C GLN A 26 -41.50 36.90 -33.21
N LEU A 27 -42.62 36.25 -33.04
CA LEU A 27 -43.27 36.11 -31.73
C LEU A 27 -42.39 35.33 -30.74
N ALA A 28 -41.81 34.21 -31.16
CA ALA A 28 -40.89 33.46 -30.34
C ALA A 28 -39.69 34.32 -29.89
N LYS A 29 -39.09 35.11 -30.79
CA LYS A 29 -38.00 36.02 -30.44
C LYS A 29 -38.42 37.10 -29.45
N ILE A 30 -39.62 37.66 -29.59
CA ILE A 30 -40.14 38.70 -28.67
C ILE A 30 -40.34 38.07 -27.28
N TYR A 31 -40.92 36.87 -27.18
CA TYR A 31 -41.07 36.19 -25.89
C TYR A 31 -39.73 35.90 -25.20
N LEU A 32 -38.73 35.48 -25.96
CA LEU A 32 -37.36 35.30 -25.41
C LEU A 32 -36.75 36.64 -24.91
N GLN A 33 -36.94 37.73 -25.67
CA GLN A 33 -36.44 39.06 -25.27
C GLN A 33 -37.20 39.60 -24.07
N ASN A 34 -38.44 39.19 -23.89
CA ASN A 34 -39.31 39.60 -22.76
C ASN A 34 -39.09 38.72 -21.51
N GLY A 35 -38.19 37.72 -21.59
CA GLY A 35 -37.95 36.80 -20.47
C GLY A 35 -39.07 35.78 -20.24
N GLU A 36 -39.81 35.41 -21.29
CA GLU A 36 -40.89 34.43 -21.26
C GLU A 36 -40.53 33.18 -22.11
N PRO A 37 -39.49 32.38 -21.68
CA PRO A 37 -38.99 31.29 -22.49
C PRO A 37 -40.02 30.15 -22.67
N GLU A 38 -40.91 29.90 -21.70
CA GLU A 38 -41.94 28.89 -21.83
C GLU A 38 -42.91 29.21 -22.95
N LYS A 39 -43.37 30.48 -23.08
CA LYS A 39 -44.23 30.91 -24.18
C LYS A 39 -43.50 30.88 -25.54
N ALA A 40 -42.21 31.20 -25.56
CA ALA A 40 -41.41 31.04 -26.74
C ALA A 40 -41.33 29.59 -27.19
N ALA A 41 -41.20 28.65 -26.24
CA ALA A 41 -41.18 27.18 -26.50
C ALA A 41 -42.54 26.73 -27.12
N GLU A 42 -43.66 27.19 -26.60
CA GLU A 42 -44.98 26.90 -27.19
C GLU A 42 -45.09 27.35 -28.62
N VAL A 43 -44.59 28.55 -28.92
CA VAL A 43 -44.59 29.10 -30.31
C VAL A 43 -43.64 28.33 -31.22
N TYR A 44 -42.45 27.96 -30.71
CA TYR A 44 -41.52 27.12 -31.48
C TYR A 44 -42.10 25.71 -31.70
N GLY A 45 -42.83 25.15 -30.77
CA GLY A 45 -43.51 23.84 -30.93
C GLY A 45 -44.53 23.87 -32.10
N VAL A 46 -45.35 24.94 -32.18
CA VAL A 46 -46.25 25.16 -33.30
C VAL A 46 -45.44 25.34 -34.61
N TYR A 47 -44.37 26.15 -34.57
CA TYR A 47 -43.53 26.41 -35.74
C TYR A 47 -42.92 25.11 -36.29
N VAL A 48 -42.25 24.33 -35.44
CA VAL A 48 -41.57 23.10 -35.87
C VAL A 48 -42.55 22.03 -36.36
N SER A 49 -43.78 21.97 -35.82
CA SER A 49 -44.79 21.08 -36.33
C SER A 49 -45.29 21.44 -37.74
N GLN A 50 -45.28 22.73 -38.11
CA GLN A 50 -45.69 23.22 -39.44
C GLN A 50 -44.53 23.20 -40.44
N PHE A 51 -43.31 23.40 -39.97
CA PHE A 51 -42.10 23.48 -40.81
C PHE A 51 -41.03 22.46 -40.33
N PRO A 52 -41.30 21.14 -40.46
CA PRO A 52 -40.41 20.13 -39.91
C PRO A 52 -39.03 20.01 -40.58
N ASP A 53 -38.86 20.62 -41.75
CA ASP A 53 -37.57 20.61 -42.49
C ASP A 53 -36.66 21.81 -42.09
N ASP A 54 -37.13 22.76 -41.25
CA ASP A 54 -36.33 23.87 -40.79
C ASP A 54 -35.43 23.44 -39.63
N VAL A 55 -34.27 22.87 -39.98
CA VAL A 55 -33.26 22.36 -39.04
C VAL A 55 -32.78 23.43 -38.07
N THR A 56 -32.65 24.69 -38.51
CA THR A 56 -32.19 25.80 -37.67
C THR A 56 -33.18 26.12 -36.55
N SER A 57 -34.48 26.15 -36.87
CA SER A 57 -35.51 26.41 -35.87
C SER A 57 -35.74 25.20 -34.96
N LYS A 58 -35.62 23.95 -35.47
CA LYS A 58 -35.57 22.74 -34.62
C LYS A 58 -34.44 22.82 -33.59
N PHE A 59 -33.25 23.22 -34.03
CA PHE A 59 -32.11 23.33 -33.14
C PHE A 59 -32.32 24.39 -32.05
N ALA A 60 -32.84 25.57 -32.44
CA ALA A 60 -33.17 26.64 -31.46
C ALA A 60 -34.25 26.17 -30.48
N TYR A 61 -35.23 25.45 -30.94
CA TYR A 61 -36.29 24.87 -30.11
C TYR A 61 -35.75 23.84 -29.13
N ALA A 62 -34.92 22.90 -29.62
CA ALA A 62 -34.26 21.92 -28.75
C ALA A 62 -33.43 22.60 -27.64
N ALA A 63 -32.64 23.63 -27.99
CA ALA A 63 -31.83 24.37 -27.03
C ALA A 63 -32.70 25.07 -25.97
N LEU A 64 -33.82 25.66 -26.38
CA LEU A 64 -34.74 26.32 -25.48
C LEU A 64 -35.44 25.31 -24.52
N LEU A 65 -35.85 24.16 -25.04
CA LEU A 65 -36.48 23.09 -24.21
C LEU A 65 -35.47 22.57 -23.15
N ILE A 66 -34.19 22.40 -23.50
CA ILE A 66 -33.14 22.05 -22.52
C ILE A 66 -32.99 23.15 -21.46
N GLU A 67 -33.01 24.43 -21.86
CA GLU A 67 -32.88 25.58 -20.94
C GLU A 67 -34.03 25.63 -19.93
N ILE A 68 -35.29 25.44 -20.39
CA ILE A 68 -36.46 25.42 -19.51
C ILE A 68 -36.71 24.06 -18.83
N ARG A 69 -35.80 23.09 -19.04
CA ARG A 69 -35.89 21.71 -18.51
C ARG A 69 -37.10 20.89 -18.95
N ASP A 70 -37.64 21.21 -20.13
CA ASP A 70 -38.68 20.39 -20.76
C ASP A 70 -38.05 19.27 -21.59
N LEU A 71 -37.49 18.28 -20.87
CA LEU A 71 -36.66 17.25 -21.47
C LEU A 71 -37.46 16.23 -22.29
N ASP A 72 -38.72 16.01 -21.92
CA ASP A 72 -39.62 15.07 -22.64
C ASP A 72 -39.91 15.56 -24.06
N ASN A 73 -40.17 16.86 -24.24
CA ASN A 73 -40.37 17.47 -25.54
C ASN A 73 -39.03 17.72 -26.28
N ALA A 74 -37.93 17.88 -25.57
CA ALA A 74 -36.59 18.02 -26.17
C ALA A 74 -36.11 16.74 -26.84
N GLN A 75 -36.32 15.59 -26.20
CA GLN A 75 -35.78 14.31 -26.60
C GLN A 75 -36.04 13.95 -28.07
N PRO A 76 -37.29 13.91 -28.58
CA PRO A 76 -37.58 13.52 -29.96
C PRO A 76 -36.92 14.48 -30.98
N ILE A 77 -36.81 15.76 -30.63
CA ILE A 77 -36.20 16.77 -31.51
C ILE A 77 -34.67 16.60 -31.56
N VAL A 78 -34.05 16.34 -30.42
CA VAL A 78 -32.62 16.08 -30.33
C VAL A 78 -32.27 14.77 -31.09
N ASP A 79 -33.08 13.73 -30.94
CA ASP A 79 -32.91 12.46 -31.65
C ASP A 79 -33.00 12.64 -33.18
N ASP A 80 -34.01 13.38 -33.67
CA ASP A 80 -34.15 13.74 -35.08
C ASP A 80 -32.93 14.49 -35.62
N LEU A 81 -32.40 15.43 -34.85
CA LEU A 81 -31.23 16.25 -35.26
C LEU A 81 -29.94 15.41 -35.23
N LEU A 82 -29.79 14.48 -34.29
CA LEU A 82 -28.62 13.57 -34.23
C LEU A 82 -28.56 12.63 -35.41
N VAL A 83 -29.70 12.20 -36.00
CA VAL A 83 -29.71 11.43 -37.25
C VAL A 83 -29.03 12.18 -38.38
N LEU A 84 -29.11 13.51 -38.42
CA LEU A 84 -28.47 14.35 -39.44
C LEU A 84 -26.97 14.56 -39.20
N ASN A 85 -26.56 14.58 -37.93
CA ASN A 85 -25.18 14.74 -37.53
C ASN A 85 -24.94 14.09 -36.15
N GLU A 86 -24.58 12.81 -36.15
CA GLU A 86 -24.39 12.00 -34.94
C GLU A 86 -23.26 12.50 -34.03
N ASN A 87 -22.26 13.20 -34.60
CA ASN A 87 -21.10 13.70 -33.85
C ASN A 87 -21.24 15.19 -33.48
N HIS A 88 -22.41 15.79 -33.63
CA HIS A 88 -22.58 17.21 -33.32
C HIS A 88 -22.39 17.49 -31.82
N PRO A 89 -21.39 18.29 -31.38
CA PRO A 89 -21.02 18.36 -29.97
C PRO A 89 -22.15 18.92 -29.06
N LEU A 90 -22.90 19.91 -29.51
CA LEU A 90 -24.00 20.49 -28.72
C LEU A 90 -25.21 19.55 -28.64
N LEU A 91 -25.56 18.83 -29.71
CA LEU A 91 -26.65 17.85 -29.69
C LEU A 91 -26.32 16.67 -28.79
N ASN A 92 -25.07 16.19 -28.81
CA ASN A 92 -24.61 15.17 -27.88
C ASN A 92 -24.63 15.66 -26.44
N THR A 93 -24.33 16.96 -26.19
CA THR A 93 -24.52 17.56 -24.87
C THR A 93 -25.98 17.48 -24.43
N PHE A 94 -26.91 17.92 -25.29
CA PHE A 94 -28.36 17.88 -25.00
C PHE A 94 -28.82 16.44 -24.74
N LYS A 95 -28.43 15.48 -25.59
CA LYS A 95 -28.78 14.08 -25.40
C LYS A 95 -28.20 13.52 -24.10
N GLY A 96 -26.94 13.84 -23.77
CA GLY A 96 -26.32 13.44 -22.51
C GLY A 96 -27.05 14.01 -21.29
N ILE A 97 -27.51 15.27 -21.34
CA ILE A 97 -28.32 15.87 -20.26
C ILE A 97 -29.67 15.14 -20.12
N ILE A 98 -30.36 14.85 -21.24
CA ILE A 98 -31.63 14.12 -21.26
C ILE A 98 -31.45 12.71 -20.68
N GLU A 99 -30.47 11.95 -21.15
CA GLU A 99 -30.19 10.59 -20.68
C GLU A 99 -29.79 10.57 -19.20
N SER A 100 -29.03 11.57 -18.73
CA SER A 100 -28.65 11.70 -17.32
C SER A 100 -29.88 11.99 -16.44
N ALA A 101 -30.81 12.83 -16.89
CA ALA A 101 -32.04 13.12 -16.17
C ALA A 101 -32.98 11.90 -16.14
N ASN A 102 -32.93 11.05 -17.16
CA ASN A 102 -33.68 9.80 -17.23
C ASN A 102 -32.96 8.62 -16.53
N GLU A 103 -31.91 8.91 -15.76
CA GLU A 103 -31.10 7.94 -15.01
C GLU A 103 -30.37 6.91 -15.92
N ASN A 104 -30.29 7.15 -17.22
CA ASN A 104 -29.56 6.34 -18.19
C ASN A 104 -28.07 6.74 -18.23
N TYR A 105 -27.40 6.73 -17.09
CA TYR A 105 -26.07 7.32 -16.89
C TYR A 105 -24.99 6.80 -17.85
N ALA A 106 -25.02 5.52 -18.22
CA ALA A 106 -24.06 4.96 -19.17
C ALA A 106 -24.19 5.60 -20.56
N LYS A 107 -25.43 5.78 -21.08
CA LYS A 107 -25.68 6.48 -22.34
C LYS A 107 -25.38 7.96 -22.23
N ALA A 108 -25.71 8.57 -21.09
CA ALA A 108 -25.37 9.95 -20.84
C ALA A 108 -23.87 10.19 -20.96
N LEU A 109 -23.05 9.35 -20.33
CA LEU A 109 -21.58 9.41 -20.41
C LEU A 109 -21.11 9.24 -21.87
N GLU A 110 -21.64 8.24 -22.60
CA GLU A 110 -21.28 8.00 -24.02
C GLU A 110 -21.50 9.27 -24.87
N HIS A 111 -22.67 9.90 -24.81
CA HIS A 111 -22.97 11.11 -25.56
C HIS A 111 -22.10 12.30 -25.13
N LEU A 112 -21.84 12.46 -23.82
CA LEU A 112 -21.01 13.55 -23.31
C LEU A 112 -19.54 13.36 -23.69
N GLU A 113 -19.03 12.13 -23.75
CA GLU A 113 -17.69 11.84 -24.28
C GLU A 113 -17.60 12.19 -25.78
N ILE A 114 -18.62 11.89 -26.59
CA ILE A 114 -18.69 12.33 -28.00
C ILE A 114 -18.65 13.87 -28.07
N ALA A 115 -19.39 14.57 -27.21
CA ALA A 115 -19.36 16.02 -27.16
C ALA A 115 -17.95 16.56 -26.83
N VAL A 116 -17.26 15.96 -25.86
CA VAL A 116 -15.89 16.32 -25.48
C VAL A 116 -14.90 16.06 -26.61
N GLN A 117 -14.95 14.89 -27.24
CA GLN A 117 -14.08 14.53 -28.36
C GLN A 117 -14.25 15.48 -29.56
N ASN A 118 -15.45 16.02 -29.76
CA ASN A 118 -15.75 16.98 -30.81
C ASN A 118 -15.63 18.46 -30.36
N GLY A 119 -14.85 18.72 -29.31
CA GLY A 119 -14.37 20.04 -28.93
C GLY A 119 -15.26 20.79 -27.93
N ARG A 120 -16.31 20.17 -27.36
CA ARG A 120 -17.13 20.80 -26.34
C ARG A 120 -16.80 20.26 -24.95
N SER A 121 -16.16 21.08 -24.15
CA SER A 121 -15.63 20.67 -22.84
C SER A 121 -15.85 21.75 -21.77
N ASP A 122 -17.00 22.41 -21.85
CA ASP A 122 -17.41 23.40 -20.86
C ASP A 122 -17.80 22.76 -19.53
N GLN A 123 -17.99 23.60 -18.51
CA GLN A 123 -18.25 23.16 -17.13
C GLN A 123 -19.47 22.25 -17.03
N VAL A 124 -20.55 22.55 -17.76
CA VAL A 124 -21.81 21.76 -17.72
C VAL A 124 -21.55 20.36 -18.26
N VAL A 125 -20.90 20.24 -19.42
CA VAL A 125 -20.57 18.94 -20.03
C VAL A 125 -19.73 18.10 -19.06
N ARG A 126 -18.70 18.70 -18.48
CA ARG A 126 -17.79 18.00 -17.54
C ARG A 126 -18.48 17.59 -16.24
N LEU A 127 -19.35 18.44 -15.68
CA LEU A 127 -20.09 18.12 -14.46
C LEU A 127 -21.09 16.99 -14.70
N VAL A 128 -21.88 17.03 -15.80
CA VAL A 128 -22.87 15.98 -16.08
C VAL A 128 -22.18 14.67 -16.45
N ALA A 129 -21.05 14.71 -17.20
CA ALA A 129 -20.27 13.55 -17.52
C ALA A 129 -19.66 12.91 -16.25
N GLY A 130 -19.07 13.72 -15.39
CA GLY A 130 -18.49 13.25 -14.11
C GLY A 130 -19.56 12.70 -13.17
N PHE A 131 -20.71 13.33 -13.08
CA PHE A 131 -21.87 12.81 -12.33
C PHE A 131 -22.34 11.47 -12.88
N SER A 132 -22.53 11.37 -14.21
CA SER A 132 -23.02 10.15 -14.85
C SER A 132 -22.01 9.00 -14.67
N ALA A 133 -20.72 9.27 -14.81
CA ALA A 133 -19.65 8.31 -14.56
C ALA A 133 -19.64 7.84 -13.09
N TYR A 134 -19.80 8.75 -12.13
CA TYR A 134 -19.85 8.42 -10.71
C TYR A 134 -21.05 7.49 -10.39
N GLN A 135 -22.22 7.74 -10.99
CA GLN A 135 -23.40 6.90 -10.77
C GLN A 135 -23.25 5.46 -11.26
N ILE A 136 -22.48 5.24 -12.32
CA ILE A 136 -22.17 3.89 -12.81
C ILE A 136 -20.90 3.31 -12.22
N GLN A 137 -20.31 3.99 -11.22
CA GLN A 137 -19.07 3.60 -10.52
C GLN A 137 -17.83 3.55 -11.45
N ASP A 138 -17.85 4.26 -12.57
CA ASP A 138 -16.66 4.53 -13.37
C ASP A 138 -15.87 5.69 -12.74
N PHE A 139 -15.15 5.38 -11.67
CA PHE A 139 -14.45 6.39 -10.88
C PHE A 139 -13.30 7.04 -11.65
N GLU A 140 -12.67 6.33 -12.58
CA GLU A 140 -11.63 6.91 -13.46
C GLU A 140 -12.21 7.98 -14.38
N ALA A 141 -13.35 7.72 -15.03
CA ALA A 141 -14.04 8.70 -15.85
C ALA A 141 -14.58 9.86 -15.00
N ALA A 142 -15.16 9.56 -13.83
CA ALA A 142 -15.65 10.58 -12.91
C ALA A 142 -14.54 11.53 -12.48
N GLN A 143 -13.41 11.02 -12.03
CA GLN A 143 -12.23 11.79 -11.67
C GLN A 143 -11.73 12.62 -12.85
N ARG A 144 -11.54 12.03 -14.02
CA ARG A 144 -11.05 12.71 -15.23
C ARG A 144 -11.91 13.94 -15.58
N HIS A 145 -13.24 13.80 -15.53
CA HIS A 145 -14.13 14.90 -15.86
C HIS A 145 -14.21 15.96 -14.75
N LEU A 146 -14.37 15.54 -13.50
CA LEU A 146 -14.56 16.46 -12.38
C LEU A 146 -13.28 17.24 -12.03
N THR A 147 -12.10 16.65 -12.19
CA THR A 147 -10.81 17.35 -11.99
C THR A 147 -10.67 18.55 -12.92
N MET A 148 -11.16 18.45 -14.17
CA MET A 148 -11.06 19.53 -15.15
C MET A 148 -11.85 20.79 -14.77
N VAL A 149 -12.82 20.66 -13.89
CA VAL A 149 -13.68 21.78 -13.45
C VAL A 149 -13.55 22.11 -11.97
N ALA A 150 -12.89 21.28 -11.20
CA ALA A 150 -12.79 21.39 -9.73
C ALA A 150 -12.35 22.79 -9.27
N SER A 151 -11.36 23.38 -9.93
CA SER A 151 -10.86 24.72 -9.58
C SER A 151 -11.88 25.86 -9.80
N SER A 152 -12.85 25.67 -10.70
CA SER A 152 -13.90 26.65 -11.00
C SER A 152 -15.18 26.46 -10.18
N LEU A 153 -15.28 25.32 -9.45
CA LEU A 153 -16.42 25.06 -8.58
C LEU A 153 -16.29 25.87 -7.28
N PRO A 154 -17.39 26.40 -6.75
CA PRO A 154 -17.40 26.96 -5.40
C PRO A 154 -17.12 25.89 -4.35
N ASP A 155 -16.64 26.30 -3.19
CA ASP A 155 -16.49 25.41 -2.05
C ASP A 155 -17.86 24.81 -1.69
N ASN A 156 -17.86 23.61 -1.12
CA ASN A 156 -19.06 22.80 -0.83
C ASN A 156 -19.87 22.32 -2.04
N HIS A 157 -19.40 22.54 -3.27
CA HIS A 157 -20.13 22.03 -4.44
C HIS A 157 -20.20 20.50 -4.44
N PRO A 158 -21.37 19.86 -4.73
CA PRO A 158 -21.51 18.39 -4.74
C PRO A 158 -20.48 17.68 -5.64
N GLY A 159 -20.05 18.31 -6.73
CA GLY A 159 -19.00 17.78 -7.60
C GLY A 159 -17.66 17.55 -6.89
N LEU A 160 -17.34 18.34 -5.86
CA LEU A 160 -16.11 18.12 -5.06
C LEU A 160 -16.21 16.84 -4.20
N ARG A 161 -17.41 16.55 -3.66
CA ARG A 161 -17.66 15.32 -2.92
C ARG A 161 -17.50 14.08 -3.80
N MET A 162 -18.10 14.12 -4.99
CA MET A 162 -18.00 13.03 -5.97
C MET A 162 -16.56 12.84 -6.46
N LEU A 163 -15.83 13.94 -6.70
CA LEU A 163 -14.42 13.89 -7.06
C LEU A 163 -13.58 13.25 -5.97
N ALA A 164 -13.74 13.70 -4.73
CA ALA A 164 -13.00 13.18 -3.60
C ALA A 164 -13.30 11.69 -3.36
N ASP A 165 -14.59 11.29 -3.42
CA ASP A 165 -14.94 9.89 -3.27
C ASP A 165 -14.39 9.02 -4.41
N SER A 166 -14.42 9.53 -5.65
CA SER A 166 -13.79 8.84 -6.79
C SER A 166 -12.28 8.65 -6.58
N MET A 167 -11.57 9.69 -6.11
CA MET A 167 -10.14 9.61 -5.77
C MET A 167 -9.88 8.60 -4.65
N LEU A 168 -10.72 8.57 -3.60
CA LEU A 168 -10.62 7.57 -2.54
C LEU A 168 -10.84 6.14 -3.04
N GLN A 169 -11.77 5.94 -4.00
CA GLN A 169 -11.97 4.62 -4.61
C GLN A 169 -10.77 4.19 -5.45
N LEU A 170 -10.06 5.13 -6.06
CA LEU A 170 -8.85 4.91 -6.86
C LEU A 170 -7.56 4.85 -6.02
N GLY A 171 -7.65 5.02 -4.69
CA GLY A 171 -6.49 5.01 -3.80
C GLY A 171 -5.66 6.30 -3.82
N GLU A 172 -6.15 7.37 -4.42
CA GLU A 172 -5.51 8.68 -4.47
C GLU A 172 -5.89 9.51 -3.23
N ASN A 173 -5.51 9.01 -2.05
CA ASN A 173 -6.03 9.49 -0.78
C ASN A 173 -5.49 10.87 -0.39
N ASP A 174 -4.25 11.22 -0.75
CA ASP A 174 -3.67 12.54 -0.49
C ASP A 174 -4.30 13.60 -1.41
N GLU A 175 -4.58 13.28 -2.67
CA GLU A 175 -5.29 14.15 -3.61
C GLU A 175 -6.75 14.36 -3.17
N ALA A 176 -7.41 13.30 -2.70
CA ALA A 176 -8.75 13.39 -2.11
C ALA A 176 -8.78 14.32 -0.88
N LEU A 177 -7.75 14.28 -0.03
CA LEU A 177 -7.61 15.16 1.12
C LEU A 177 -7.59 16.65 0.71
N GLU A 178 -6.85 16.99 -0.36
CA GLU A 178 -6.79 18.37 -0.88
C GLU A 178 -8.18 18.85 -1.36
N VAL A 179 -8.94 17.98 -2.02
CA VAL A 179 -10.31 18.29 -2.48
C VAL A 179 -11.25 18.42 -1.28
N LEU A 180 -11.18 17.50 -0.30
CA LEU A 180 -12.01 17.52 0.90
C LEU A 180 -11.69 18.72 1.82
N ALA A 181 -10.52 19.33 1.71
CA ALA A 181 -10.23 20.56 2.43
C ALA A 181 -11.24 21.68 2.07
N ARG A 182 -11.78 21.68 0.86
CA ARG A 182 -12.78 22.65 0.34
C ARG A 182 -14.22 22.27 0.64
N VAL A 183 -14.47 21.14 1.29
CA VAL A 183 -15.79 20.68 1.72
C VAL A 183 -15.92 20.95 3.22
N GLU A 184 -16.78 21.87 3.63
CA GLU A 184 -17.00 22.19 5.06
C GLU A 184 -17.71 21.06 5.80
N GLY A 185 -18.56 20.31 5.10
CA GLY A 185 -19.34 19.22 5.59
C GLY A 185 -20.82 19.58 5.84
N GLU A 186 -21.70 18.66 5.49
CA GLU A 186 -23.13 18.75 5.69
C GLU A 186 -23.59 17.62 6.61
N GLN A 187 -24.34 17.97 7.67
CA GLN A 187 -24.81 16.99 8.65
C GLN A 187 -25.62 15.86 8.00
N GLY A 188 -25.30 14.65 8.36
CA GLY A 188 -25.94 13.43 7.84
C GLY A 188 -25.58 13.06 6.39
N VAL A 189 -24.75 13.85 5.70
CA VAL A 189 -24.34 13.61 4.30
C VAL A 189 -22.86 13.22 4.23
N ASP A 190 -21.99 14.04 4.83
CA ASP A 190 -20.54 13.93 4.63
C ASP A 190 -19.80 13.10 5.70
N ALA A 191 -20.47 12.72 6.79
CA ALA A 191 -19.85 11.95 7.88
C ALA A 191 -19.18 10.64 7.38
N ALA A 192 -19.88 9.90 6.53
CA ALA A 192 -19.35 8.66 5.96
C ALA A 192 -18.15 8.90 5.04
N LEU A 193 -18.17 9.98 4.24
CA LEU A 193 -17.08 10.34 3.34
C LEU A 193 -15.83 10.73 4.10
N PHE A 194 -15.93 11.61 5.11
CA PHE A 194 -14.80 12.00 5.95
C PHE A 194 -14.25 10.82 6.75
N SER A 195 -15.13 9.96 7.30
CA SER A 195 -14.70 8.75 8.01
C SER A 195 -13.97 7.77 7.09
N LYS A 196 -14.43 7.59 5.85
CA LYS A 196 -13.78 6.77 4.83
C LYS A 196 -12.40 7.34 4.48
N ALA A 197 -12.30 8.65 4.24
CA ALA A 197 -11.03 9.31 3.96
C ALA A 197 -10.05 9.16 5.12
N SER A 198 -10.49 9.41 6.36
CA SER A 198 -9.67 9.22 7.56
C SER A 198 -9.14 7.79 7.69
N TYR A 199 -10.00 6.79 7.51
CA TYR A 199 -9.61 5.38 7.57
C TYR A 199 -8.53 5.02 6.53
N GLN A 200 -8.69 5.47 5.29
CA GLN A 200 -7.74 5.18 4.21
C GLN A 200 -6.40 5.89 4.44
N LEU A 201 -6.43 7.17 4.86
CA LEU A 201 -5.24 7.92 5.23
C LEU A 201 -4.48 7.28 6.41
N LEU A 202 -5.21 6.77 7.42
CA LEU A 202 -4.60 6.01 8.52
C LEU A 202 -3.91 4.72 8.02
N ARG A 203 -4.56 3.98 7.13
CA ARG A 203 -3.97 2.76 6.55
C ARG A 203 -2.65 3.04 5.84
N GLU A 204 -2.52 4.18 5.21
CA GLU A 204 -1.30 4.62 4.54
C GLU A 204 -0.29 5.28 5.49
N GLY A 205 -0.69 5.50 6.77
CA GLY A 205 0.12 6.15 7.78
C GLY A 205 0.15 7.67 7.67
N ASN A 206 -0.77 8.29 6.91
CA ASN A 206 -0.98 9.73 6.90
C ASN A 206 -1.85 10.14 8.10
N VAL A 207 -1.23 10.14 9.30
CA VAL A 207 -1.91 10.43 10.57
C VAL A 207 -2.46 11.85 10.61
N ILE A 208 -1.72 12.82 10.07
CA ILE A 208 -2.14 14.24 10.07
C ILE A 208 -3.38 14.43 9.21
N GLY A 209 -3.38 13.90 7.98
CA GLY A 209 -4.54 13.97 7.10
C GLY A 209 -5.75 13.23 7.67
N ALA A 210 -5.52 12.06 8.29
CA ALA A 210 -6.56 11.31 8.97
C ALA A 210 -7.20 12.09 10.10
N GLN A 211 -6.41 12.80 10.92
CA GLN A 211 -6.90 13.63 12.00
C GLN A 211 -7.74 14.81 11.49
N GLN A 212 -7.32 15.47 10.41
CA GLN A 212 -8.10 16.53 9.78
C GLN A 212 -9.48 16.04 9.33
N MET A 213 -9.56 14.82 8.79
CA MET A 213 -10.83 14.23 8.36
C MET A 213 -11.69 13.80 9.56
N VAL A 214 -11.10 13.36 10.66
CA VAL A 214 -11.83 13.11 11.92
C VAL A 214 -12.43 14.40 12.46
N GLU A 215 -11.67 15.50 12.53
CA GLU A 215 -12.15 16.81 12.98
C GLU A 215 -13.35 17.31 12.12
N LYS A 216 -13.29 17.09 10.80
CA LYS A 216 -14.44 17.39 9.92
C LYS A 216 -15.63 16.46 10.17
N SER A 217 -15.38 15.17 10.42
CA SER A 217 -16.42 14.19 10.71
C SER A 217 -17.14 14.50 12.03
N GLU A 218 -16.45 15.01 13.06
CA GLU A 218 -17.07 15.42 14.33
C GLU A 218 -18.21 16.43 14.14
N GLY A 219 -17.98 17.43 13.28
CA GLY A 219 -18.98 18.47 13.03
C GLY A 219 -20.26 18.01 12.35
N VAL A 220 -20.26 16.82 11.73
CA VAL A 220 -21.35 16.34 10.88
C VAL A 220 -21.91 14.96 11.24
N SER A 221 -21.25 14.23 12.15
CA SER A 221 -21.72 12.92 12.62
C SER A 221 -22.90 13.07 13.58
N THR A 222 -24.06 12.60 13.18
CA THR A 222 -25.31 12.75 13.96
C THR A 222 -26.03 11.44 14.19
N THR A 223 -25.79 10.41 13.38
CA THR A 223 -26.44 9.10 13.53
C THR A 223 -25.58 8.17 14.40
N ALA A 224 -26.21 7.17 15.02
CA ALA A 224 -25.49 6.15 15.80
C ALA A 224 -24.39 5.44 15.00
N GLU A 225 -24.59 5.24 13.70
CA GLU A 225 -23.60 4.64 12.83
C GLU A 225 -22.41 5.58 12.57
N ASP A 226 -22.68 6.87 12.33
CA ASP A 226 -21.62 7.87 12.13
C ASP A 226 -20.81 8.05 13.40
N LEU A 227 -21.47 8.19 14.55
CA LEU A 227 -20.82 8.29 15.85
C LEU A 227 -19.98 7.05 16.18
N SER A 228 -20.47 5.86 15.82
CA SER A 228 -19.68 4.62 15.99
C SER A 228 -18.42 4.63 15.14
N ARG A 229 -18.50 5.04 13.86
CA ARG A 229 -17.35 5.16 12.97
C ARG A 229 -16.36 6.21 13.48
N LEU A 230 -16.86 7.39 13.84
CA LEU A 230 -16.06 8.49 14.38
C LEU A 230 -15.32 8.06 15.65
N GLY A 231 -16.01 7.47 16.61
CA GLY A 231 -15.40 7.02 17.86
C GLY A 231 -14.29 6.00 17.68
N VAL A 232 -14.46 5.05 16.75
CA VAL A 232 -13.39 4.08 16.41
C VAL A 232 -12.17 4.78 15.79
N LEU A 233 -12.38 5.76 14.92
CA LEU A 233 -11.29 6.50 14.27
C LEU A 233 -10.52 7.35 15.28
N GLN A 234 -11.22 8.05 16.17
CA GLN A 234 -10.61 8.83 17.26
C GLN A 234 -9.73 7.95 18.16
N LEU A 235 -10.27 6.81 18.61
CA LEU A 235 -9.49 5.84 19.40
C LEU A 235 -8.26 5.31 18.64
N SER A 236 -8.38 5.12 17.34
CA SER A 236 -7.27 4.70 16.48
C SER A 236 -6.18 5.78 16.37
N LEU A 237 -6.54 7.03 16.60
CA LEU A 237 -5.63 8.18 16.69
C LEU A 237 -5.16 8.47 18.13
N ASN A 238 -5.46 7.59 19.10
CA ASN A 238 -5.23 7.75 20.52
C ASN A 238 -6.01 8.91 21.16
N ASP A 239 -7.10 9.32 20.56
CA ASP A 239 -8.04 10.28 21.10
C ASP A 239 -9.12 9.56 21.92
N ILE A 240 -9.10 9.75 23.23
CA ILE A 240 -10.00 9.06 24.18
C ILE A 240 -11.46 9.56 24.09
N ASP A 241 -11.69 10.73 23.51
CA ASP A 241 -13.02 11.30 23.31
C ASP A 241 -13.87 10.42 22.35
N GLY A 242 -13.22 9.55 21.60
CA GLY A 242 -13.91 8.51 20.84
C GLY A 242 -14.84 7.62 21.66
N LEU A 243 -14.56 7.42 22.96
CA LEU A 243 -15.49 6.69 23.84
C LEU A 243 -16.82 7.41 24.03
N VAL A 244 -16.79 8.75 24.14
CA VAL A 244 -18.01 9.54 24.29
C VAL A 244 -18.92 9.36 23.08
N ASN A 245 -18.36 9.37 21.87
CA ASN A 245 -19.10 9.14 20.63
C ASN A 245 -19.67 7.73 20.56
N LEU A 246 -18.93 6.72 21.04
CA LEU A 246 -19.45 5.34 21.12
C LEU A 246 -20.54 5.18 22.18
N GLU A 247 -20.44 5.86 23.33
CA GLU A 247 -21.48 5.90 24.36
C GLU A 247 -22.78 6.53 23.80
N GLN A 248 -22.67 7.67 23.09
CA GLN A 248 -23.79 8.31 22.42
C GLN A 248 -24.41 7.46 21.33
N ALA A 249 -23.59 6.74 20.56
CA ALA A 249 -24.08 5.81 19.53
C ALA A 249 -24.97 4.70 20.12
N VAL A 250 -24.57 4.17 21.27
CA VAL A 250 -25.39 3.16 21.99
C VAL A 250 -26.63 3.78 22.61
N GLU A 251 -26.56 5.00 23.15
CA GLU A 251 -27.73 5.71 23.68
C GLU A 251 -28.77 5.97 22.60
N GLN A 252 -28.34 6.32 21.36
CA GLN A 252 -29.25 6.54 20.22
C GLN A 252 -29.84 5.25 19.65
N ALA A 253 -29.10 4.15 19.67
CA ALA A 253 -29.49 2.85 19.11
C ALA A 253 -29.14 1.69 20.05
N PRO A 254 -29.85 1.60 21.21
CA PRO A 254 -29.54 0.59 22.21
C PRO A 254 -29.76 -0.85 21.74
N GLU A 255 -30.62 -1.07 20.73
CA GLU A 255 -30.84 -2.36 20.08
C GLU A 255 -29.77 -2.75 19.08
N SER A 256 -28.86 -1.82 18.69
CA SER A 256 -27.80 -2.08 17.71
C SER A 256 -26.70 -2.96 18.31
N VAL A 257 -26.70 -4.25 17.94
CA VAL A 257 -25.65 -5.20 18.31
C VAL A 257 -24.26 -4.70 17.93
N THR A 258 -24.15 -4.03 16.79
CA THR A 258 -22.88 -3.48 16.30
C THR A 258 -22.37 -2.35 17.18
N SER A 259 -23.22 -1.38 17.53
CA SER A 259 -22.84 -0.25 18.39
C SER A 259 -22.47 -0.73 19.80
N GLN A 260 -23.27 -1.61 20.40
CA GLN A 260 -23.01 -2.23 21.70
C GLN A 260 -21.65 -2.98 21.70
N ALA A 261 -21.43 -3.85 20.71
CA ALA A 261 -20.19 -4.61 20.60
C ALA A 261 -18.97 -3.71 20.38
N THR A 262 -19.13 -2.62 19.63
CA THR A 262 -18.06 -1.66 19.37
C THR A 262 -17.65 -0.91 20.63
N LEU A 263 -18.63 -0.43 21.40
CA LEU A 263 -18.38 0.21 22.69
C LEU A 263 -17.67 -0.73 23.67
N LEU A 264 -18.13 -1.98 23.78
CA LEU A 264 -17.48 -2.97 24.67
C LEU A 264 -16.04 -3.24 24.27
N ARG A 265 -15.76 -3.39 22.97
CA ARG A 265 -14.39 -3.56 22.46
C ARG A 265 -13.52 -2.34 22.77
N ALA A 266 -14.07 -1.15 22.65
CA ALA A 266 -13.39 0.10 22.96
C ALA A 266 -13.05 0.21 24.46
N TYR A 267 -13.97 -0.10 25.36
CA TYR A 267 -13.69 -0.15 26.80
C TYR A 267 -12.60 -1.18 27.16
N ILE A 268 -12.66 -2.38 26.54
CA ILE A 268 -11.64 -3.41 26.74
C ILE A 268 -10.28 -2.94 26.23
N ALA A 269 -10.23 -2.35 25.03
CA ALA A 269 -9.00 -1.86 24.41
C ALA A 269 -8.35 -0.71 25.22
N THR A 270 -9.17 0.13 25.85
CA THR A 270 -8.72 1.24 26.73
C THR A 270 -8.56 0.83 28.20
N ASN A 271 -8.62 -0.49 28.49
CA ASN A 271 -8.48 -1.08 29.83
C ASN A 271 -9.52 -0.57 30.85
N GLN A 272 -10.74 -0.20 30.39
CA GLN A 272 -11.85 0.20 31.24
C GLN A 272 -12.79 -0.99 31.53
N LEU A 273 -12.24 -2.06 32.11
CA LEU A 273 -12.93 -3.35 32.26
C LEU A 273 -14.21 -3.26 33.09
N GLU A 274 -14.26 -2.43 34.12
CA GLU A 274 -15.46 -2.23 34.95
C GLU A 274 -16.62 -1.61 34.13
N LYS A 275 -16.32 -0.61 33.30
CA LYS A 275 -17.33 -0.05 32.40
C LYS A 275 -17.80 -1.07 31.36
N ALA A 276 -16.86 -1.84 30.78
CA ALA A 276 -17.20 -2.91 29.85
C ALA A 276 -18.13 -3.95 30.50
N LYS A 277 -17.87 -4.32 31.74
CA LYS A 277 -18.68 -5.29 32.50
C LYS A 277 -20.06 -4.74 32.79
N SER A 278 -20.17 -3.49 33.20
CA SER A 278 -21.46 -2.81 33.46
C SER A 278 -22.29 -2.71 32.18
N ALA A 279 -21.72 -2.21 31.10
CA ALA A 279 -22.40 -2.08 29.81
C ALA A 279 -22.83 -3.44 29.23
N ALA A 280 -22.00 -4.49 29.38
CA ALA A 280 -22.38 -5.83 28.93
C ALA A 280 -23.53 -6.44 29.73
N LYS A 281 -23.60 -6.16 31.05
CA LYS A 281 -24.74 -6.58 31.89
C LYS A 281 -26.01 -5.86 31.49
N GLU A 282 -25.95 -4.56 31.32
CA GLU A 282 -27.10 -3.74 30.88
C GLU A 282 -27.61 -4.21 29.51
N TRP A 283 -26.70 -4.45 28.55
CA TRP A 283 -27.07 -5.01 27.25
C TRP A 283 -27.76 -6.37 27.38
N HIS A 284 -27.25 -7.27 28.24
CA HIS A 284 -27.88 -8.58 28.47
C HIS A 284 -29.30 -8.44 29.08
N GLU A 285 -29.49 -7.48 30.02
CA GLU A 285 -30.80 -7.21 30.60
C GLU A 285 -31.81 -6.69 29.56
N GLN A 286 -31.37 -5.84 28.64
CA GLN A 286 -32.18 -5.30 27.55
C GLN A 286 -32.44 -6.33 26.44
N SER A 287 -31.50 -7.25 26.19
CA SER A 287 -31.57 -8.20 25.09
C SER A 287 -31.13 -9.62 25.55
N PRO A 288 -31.95 -10.30 26.38
CA PRO A 288 -31.57 -11.57 27.01
C PRO A 288 -31.38 -12.73 26.03
N GLU A 289 -31.96 -12.64 24.83
CA GLU A 289 -31.81 -13.66 23.76
C GLU A 289 -30.54 -13.48 22.95
N THR A 290 -29.78 -12.42 23.18
CA THR A 290 -28.52 -12.14 22.48
C THR A 290 -27.36 -12.76 23.22
N ALA A 291 -26.58 -13.64 22.56
CA ALA A 291 -25.43 -14.31 23.15
C ALA A 291 -24.21 -13.40 23.37
N ALA A 292 -24.05 -12.36 22.53
CA ALA A 292 -22.89 -11.50 22.52
C ALA A 292 -22.55 -10.87 23.88
N PRO A 293 -23.48 -10.26 24.65
CA PRO A 293 -23.14 -9.70 25.95
C PRO A 293 -22.60 -10.74 26.94
N LEU A 294 -23.16 -11.96 26.94
CA LEU A 294 -22.65 -13.06 27.78
C LEU A 294 -21.23 -13.50 27.36
N ILE A 295 -20.95 -13.50 26.05
CA ILE A 295 -19.62 -13.80 25.53
C ILE A 295 -18.61 -12.73 25.97
N TYR A 296 -18.98 -11.43 25.91
CA TYR A 296 -18.14 -10.35 26.41
C TYR A 296 -17.89 -10.46 27.92
N LEU A 297 -18.94 -10.74 28.72
CA LEU A 297 -18.81 -10.98 30.16
C LEU A 297 -17.87 -12.16 30.45
N GLY A 298 -17.99 -13.26 29.72
CA GLY A 298 -17.08 -14.39 29.81
C GLY A 298 -15.63 -14.05 29.45
N ASN A 299 -15.42 -13.24 28.42
CA ASN A 299 -14.07 -12.81 28.03
C ASN A 299 -13.47 -11.81 29.05
N ILE A 300 -14.25 -10.90 29.61
CA ILE A 300 -13.83 -9.97 30.66
C ILE A 300 -13.46 -10.76 31.93
N ALA A 301 -14.33 -11.66 32.39
CA ALA A 301 -14.05 -12.51 33.54
C ALA A 301 -12.81 -13.40 33.33
N THR A 302 -12.56 -13.85 32.08
CA THR A 302 -11.32 -14.57 31.73
C THR A 302 -10.09 -13.69 31.91
N ALA A 303 -10.15 -12.45 31.47
CA ALA A 303 -9.06 -11.48 31.62
C ALA A 303 -8.79 -11.10 33.10
N GLU A 304 -9.83 -11.05 33.91
CA GLU A 304 -9.75 -10.82 35.36
C GLU A 304 -9.25 -12.03 36.16
N GLY A 305 -9.12 -13.21 35.51
CA GLY A 305 -8.78 -14.46 36.20
C GLY A 305 -9.94 -15.12 36.94
N ALA A 306 -11.17 -14.61 36.77
CA ALA A 306 -12.41 -15.16 37.35
C ALA A 306 -12.96 -16.33 36.53
N TYR A 307 -12.17 -17.40 36.37
CA TYR A 307 -12.40 -18.47 35.40
C TYR A 307 -13.72 -19.21 35.60
N GLN A 308 -14.17 -19.38 36.86
CA GLN A 308 -15.45 -20.03 37.12
C GLN A 308 -16.63 -19.18 36.66
N GLU A 309 -16.58 -17.87 36.90
CA GLU A 309 -17.59 -16.93 36.42
C GLU A 309 -17.58 -16.86 34.88
N ALA A 310 -16.38 -16.84 34.27
CA ALA A 310 -16.23 -16.88 32.82
C ALA A 310 -16.90 -18.13 32.22
N ALA A 311 -16.66 -19.31 32.79
CA ALA A 311 -17.29 -20.54 32.33
C ALA A 311 -18.83 -20.47 32.41
N GLN A 312 -19.39 -19.94 33.51
CA GLN A 312 -20.85 -19.82 33.67
C GLN A 312 -21.49 -18.88 32.62
N TYR A 313 -20.84 -17.74 32.29
CA TYR A 313 -21.31 -16.88 31.24
C TYR A 313 -21.27 -17.56 29.87
N LEU A 314 -20.18 -18.26 29.56
CA LEU A 314 -20.03 -18.97 28.29
C LEU A 314 -20.96 -20.20 28.18
N ASP A 315 -21.31 -20.84 29.30
CA ASP A 315 -22.32 -21.92 29.34
C ASP A 315 -23.69 -21.38 28.96
N LYS A 316 -24.12 -20.27 29.60
CA LYS A 316 -25.38 -19.60 29.28
C LYS A 316 -25.42 -19.12 27.81
N ALA A 317 -24.32 -18.52 27.33
CA ALA A 317 -24.23 -18.08 25.93
C ALA A 317 -24.37 -19.25 24.95
N SER A 318 -23.86 -20.46 25.30
CA SER A 318 -23.91 -21.63 24.43
C SER A 318 -25.32 -22.24 24.26
N GLU A 319 -26.26 -21.90 25.15
CA GLU A 319 -27.66 -22.30 25.09
C GLU A 319 -28.48 -21.45 24.11
N LEU A 320 -27.96 -20.26 23.73
CA LEU A 320 -28.62 -19.34 22.81
C LEU A 320 -28.33 -19.70 21.35
N GLU A 321 -29.31 -19.45 20.48
CA GLU A 321 -29.24 -19.80 19.06
C GLU A 321 -28.13 -19.01 18.34
N GLY A 322 -27.36 -19.70 17.47
CA GLY A 322 -26.33 -19.09 16.63
C GLY A 322 -24.96 -18.85 17.32
N ALA A 323 -24.86 -18.95 18.65
CA ALA A 323 -23.67 -18.57 19.40
C ALA A 323 -22.50 -19.58 19.37
N LYS A 324 -22.68 -20.76 18.81
CA LYS A 324 -21.73 -21.90 18.97
C LYS A 324 -20.29 -21.60 18.56
N ASN A 325 -20.11 -20.88 17.47
CA ASN A 325 -18.75 -20.56 16.98
C ASN A 325 -18.07 -19.48 17.84
N GLU A 326 -18.81 -18.44 18.24
CA GLU A 326 -18.25 -17.36 19.06
C GLU A 326 -17.91 -17.85 20.46
N VAL A 327 -18.78 -18.64 21.06
CA VAL A 327 -18.53 -19.31 22.36
C VAL A 327 -17.34 -20.27 22.28
N PHE A 328 -17.17 -20.98 21.16
CA PHE A 328 -16.03 -21.86 20.97
C PHE A 328 -14.68 -21.13 21.14
N TYR A 329 -14.50 -19.98 20.48
CA TYR A 329 -13.26 -19.22 20.58
C TYR A 329 -13.03 -18.66 22.00
N SER A 330 -14.08 -18.19 22.65
CA SER A 330 -14.00 -17.68 24.03
C SER A 330 -13.66 -18.79 25.04
N ARG A 331 -14.21 -19.99 24.86
CA ARG A 331 -13.86 -21.17 25.69
C ARG A 331 -12.41 -21.63 25.47
N ALA A 332 -11.96 -21.61 24.23
CA ALA A 332 -10.56 -21.93 23.93
C ALA A 332 -9.61 -20.94 24.62
N LYS A 333 -9.92 -19.63 24.58
CA LYS A 333 -9.17 -18.60 25.31
C LYS A 333 -9.20 -18.81 26.82
N LEU A 334 -10.35 -19.16 27.37
CA LEU A 334 -10.48 -19.47 28.80
C LEU A 334 -9.56 -20.62 29.22
N LEU A 335 -9.54 -21.72 28.46
CA LEU A 335 -8.67 -22.86 28.73
C LEU A 335 -7.18 -22.48 28.70
N VAL A 336 -6.80 -21.60 27.78
CA VAL A 336 -5.42 -21.07 27.70
C VAL A 336 -5.10 -20.21 28.92
N ALA A 337 -6.00 -19.31 29.30
CA ALA A 337 -5.82 -18.42 30.45
C ALA A 337 -5.72 -19.20 31.77
N GLU A 338 -6.45 -20.33 31.88
CA GLU A 338 -6.31 -21.25 33.00
C GLU A 338 -5.00 -22.06 33.01
N GLY A 339 -4.14 -21.91 31.98
CA GLY A 339 -2.93 -22.74 31.82
C GLY A 339 -3.19 -24.18 31.35
N LYS A 340 -4.42 -24.51 30.94
CA LYS A 340 -4.84 -25.84 30.49
C LYS A 340 -4.58 -26.05 29.00
N ASN A 341 -3.35 -25.77 28.52
CA ASN A 341 -2.99 -25.76 27.10
C ASN A 341 -3.29 -27.09 26.37
N ASP A 342 -3.11 -28.26 27.05
CA ASP A 342 -3.43 -29.56 26.43
C ASP A 342 -4.93 -29.76 26.22
N ASN A 343 -5.73 -29.28 27.16
CA ASN A 343 -7.18 -29.29 27.02
C ASN A 343 -7.63 -28.33 25.92
N ALA A 344 -7.00 -27.14 25.83
CA ALA A 344 -7.27 -26.19 24.75
C ALA A 344 -6.96 -26.81 23.37
N ILE A 345 -5.80 -27.46 23.22
CA ILE A 345 -5.43 -28.14 21.97
C ILE A 345 -6.46 -29.23 21.62
N SER A 346 -6.83 -30.06 22.59
CA SER A 346 -7.79 -31.14 22.37
C SER A 346 -9.18 -30.60 22.00
N PHE A 347 -9.59 -29.50 22.65
CA PHE A 347 -10.85 -28.83 22.39
C PHE A 347 -10.88 -28.22 20.98
N VAL A 348 -9.80 -27.54 20.58
CA VAL A 348 -9.67 -26.91 19.24
C VAL A 348 -9.63 -27.98 18.15
N ARG A 349 -8.91 -29.10 18.38
CA ARG A 349 -8.87 -30.23 17.43
C ARG A 349 -10.24 -30.85 17.22
N ALA A 350 -11.02 -31.09 18.29
CA ALA A 350 -12.37 -31.62 18.17
C ALA A 350 -13.32 -30.72 17.36
N PHE A 351 -13.07 -29.41 17.34
CA PHE A 351 -13.78 -28.46 16.47
C PHE A 351 -13.31 -28.56 15.02
N ILE A 352 -11.99 -28.62 14.80
CA ILE A 352 -11.38 -28.76 13.48
C ILE A 352 -11.78 -30.08 12.80
N ASP A 353 -11.98 -31.17 13.55
CA ASP A 353 -12.46 -32.43 13.00
C ASP A 353 -13.84 -32.26 12.30
N LYS A 354 -14.64 -31.30 12.75
CA LYS A 354 -15.94 -30.96 12.15
C LYS A 354 -15.84 -29.81 11.12
N ASN A 355 -14.84 -28.95 11.26
CA ASN A 355 -14.62 -27.76 10.45
C ASN A 355 -13.15 -27.70 9.97
N PRO A 356 -12.70 -28.63 9.13
CA PRO A 356 -11.28 -28.88 8.89
C PRO A 356 -10.52 -27.74 8.20
N ALA A 357 -11.23 -26.81 7.57
CA ALA A 357 -10.67 -25.65 6.87
C ALA A 357 -10.96 -24.31 7.59
N ASP A 358 -11.42 -24.34 8.84
CA ASP A 358 -11.65 -23.12 9.60
C ASP A 358 -10.33 -22.41 9.91
N VAL A 359 -10.12 -21.26 9.27
CA VAL A 359 -8.86 -20.51 9.27
C VAL A 359 -8.49 -20.01 10.68
N GLN A 360 -9.50 -19.58 11.47
CA GLN A 360 -9.26 -19.06 12.81
C GLN A 360 -8.93 -20.18 13.80
N ALA A 361 -9.63 -21.30 13.72
CA ALA A 361 -9.36 -22.48 14.56
C ALA A 361 -7.99 -23.08 14.23
N LEU A 362 -7.62 -23.17 12.95
CA LEU A 362 -6.29 -23.62 12.52
C LEU A 362 -5.18 -22.68 13.01
N ALA A 363 -5.40 -21.36 12.96
CA ALA A 363 -4.45 -20.39 13.49
C ALA A 363 -4.26 -20.52 15.01
N LEU A 364 -5.34 -20.73 15.75
CA LEU A 364 -5.30 -20.96 17.18
C LEU A 364 -4.58 -22.27 17.52
N TRP A 365 -4.90 -23.37 16.83
CA TRP A 365 -4.18 -24.63 17.00
C TRP A 365 -2.69 -24.49 16.72
N PHE A 366 -2.33 -23.75 15.66
CA PHE A 366 -0.92 -23.51 15.34
C PHE A 366 -0.19 -22.73 16.45
N ALA A 367 -0.82 -21.68 16.98
CA ALA A 367 -0.23 -20.89 18.06
C ALA A 367 0.07 -21.77 19.29
N LEU A 368 -0.91 -22.57 19.74
CA LEU A 368 -0.79 -23.47 20.87
C LEU A 368 0.24 -24.61 20.63
N ALA A 369 0.22 -25.18 19.43
CA ALA A 369 1.14 -26.26 19.06
C ALA A 369 2.59 -25.78 18.94
N LYS A 370 2.79 -24.55 18.47
CA LYS A 370 4.12 -23.93 18.32
C LYS A 370 4.81 -23.73 19.67
N GLU A 371 4.08 -23.28 20.70
CA GLU A 371 4.61 -23.15 22.05
C GLU A 371 5.12 -24.48 22.62
N LYS A 372 4.52 -25.59 22.17
CA LYS A 372 4.91 -26.97 22.57
C LYS A 372 5.91 -27.63 21.62
N GLY A 373 6.35 -26.96 20.56
CA GLY A 373 7.25 -27.54 19.57
C GLY A 373 6.60 -28.47 18.53
N ASN A 374 5.27 -28.54 18.47
CA ASN A 374 4.49 -29.48 17.62
C ASN A 374 3.83 -28.75 16.43
N ALA A 375 4.39 -27.62 15.98
CA ALA A 375 3.84 -26.80 14.89
C ALA A 375 3.72 -27.56 13.55
N GLU A 376 4.60 -28.51 13.29
CA GLU A 376 4.67 -29.24 12.01
C GLU A 376 3.40 -30.09 11.74
N ASP A 377 2.77 -30.64 12.76
CA ASP A 377 1.53 -31.42 12.63
C ASP A 377 0.39 -30.54 12.11
N VAL A 378 0.29 -29.30 12.64
CA VAL A 378 -0.73 -28.33 12.22
C VAL A 378 -0.46 -27.86 10.80
N ILE A 379 0.80 -27.56 10.48
CA ILE A 379 1.23 -27.18 9.14
C ILE A 379 0.82 -28.26 8.12
N LYS A 380 1.10 -29.53 8.42
CA LYS A 380 0.76 -30.66 7.55
C LYS A 380 -0.76 -30.80 7.37
N HIS A 381 -1.53 -30.64 8.44
CA HIS A 381 -2.99 -30.64 8.37
C HIS A 381 -3.49 -29.50 7.47
N THR A 382 -3.03 -28.27 7.72
CA THR A 382 -3.42 -27.07 6.94
C THR A 382 -3.02 -27.21 5.46
N GLN A 383 -1.84 -27.78 5.19
CA GLN A 383 -1.40 -28.08 3.82
C GLN A 383 -2.35 -29.08 3.13
N THR A 384 -2.82 -30.09 3.85
CA THR A 384 -3.78 -31.06 3.32
C THR A 384 -5.10 -30.39 2.97
N GLN A 385 -5.62 -29.52 3.85
CA GLN A 385 -6.85 -28.76 3.59
C GLN A 385 -6.67 -27.79 2.40
N PHE A 386 -5.54 -27.10 2.31
CA PHE A 386 -5.24 -26.22 1.17
C PHE A 386 -5.17 -27.03 -0.14
N ASN A 387 -4.60 -28.22 -0.16
CA ASN A 387 -4.52 -29.06 -1.35
C ASN A 387 -5.89 -29.48 -1.89
N THR A 388 -6.92 -29.55 -1.02
CA THR A 388 -8.31 -29.83 -1.44
C THR A 388 -9.03 -28.61 -1.98
N ASN A 389 -8.59 -27.40 -1.60
CA ASN A 389 -9.17 -26.12 -2.06
C ASN A 389 -8.09 -25.06 -2.29
N LYS A 390 -7.36 -25.18 -3.39
CA LYS A 390 -6.25 -24.29 -3.76
C LYS A 390 -6.65 -22.85 -4.10
N THR A 391 -7.93 -22.61 -4.30
CA THR A 391 -8.47 -21.25 -4.59
C THR A 391 -8.77 -20.46 -3.32
N ASN A 392 -8.79 -21.10 -2.15
CA ASN A 392 -9.03 -20.42 -0.88
C ASN A 392 -7.80 -19.59 -0.48
N LEU A 393 -7.84 -18.30 -0.78
CA LEU A 393 -6.76 -17.36 -0.49
C LEU A 393 -6.48 -17.24 1.02
N ASN A 394 -7.51 -17.22 1.87
CA ASN A 394 -7.34 -17.10 3.32
C ASN A 394 -6.58 -18.29 3.90
N LEU A 395 -6.91 -19.51 3.45
CA LEU A 395 -6.21 -20.72 3.86
C LEU A 395 -4.77 -20.75 3.34
N ARG A 396 -4.53 -20.28 2.10
CA ARG A 396 -3.20 -20.12 1.52
C ARG A 396 -2.35 -19.14 2.32
N LEU A 397 -2.90 -17.99 2.68
CA LEU A 397 -2.19 -16.97 3.47
C LEU A 397 -1.92 -17.46 4.90
N LEU A 398 -2.85 -18.19 5.52
CA LEU A 398 -2.61 -18.81 6.82
C LEU A 398 -1.45 -19.80 6.75
N LEU A 399 -1.44 -20.69 5.75
CA LEU A 399 -0.36 -21.66 5.56
C LEU A 399 0.98 -20.97 5.29
N ALA A 400 1.00 -19.93 4.46
CA ALA A 400 2.18 -19.11 4.21
C ALA A 400 2.72 -18.47 5.49
N ARG A 401 1.83 -17.94 6.34
CA ARG A 401 2.18 -17.38 7.65
C ARG A 401 2.73 -18.46 8.60
N MET A 402 2.14 -19.65 8.60
CA MET A 402 2.64 -20.77 9.39
C MET A 402 4.06 -21.18 8.96
N TYR A 403 4.32 -21.27 7.66
CA TYR A 403 5.67 -21.54 7.13
C TYR A 403 6.66 -20.46 7.56
N SER A 404 6.31 -19.17 7.40
CA SER A 404 7.17 -18.07 7.80
C SER A 404 7.50 -18.09 9.29
N LEU A 405 6.49 -18.28 10.15
CA LEU A 405 6.67 -18.36 11.59
C LEU A 405 7.44 -19.60 12.05
N ASN A 406 7.48 -20.65 11.24
CA ASN A 406 8.25 -21.87 11.48
C ASN A 406 9.60 -21.89 10.74
N SER A 407 10.07 -20.74 10.29
CA SER A 407 11.35 -20.53 9.58
C SER A 407 11.49 -21.33 8.27
N GLN A 408 10.38 -21.67 7.62
CA GLN A 408 10.31 -22.38 6.33
C GLN A 408 10.05 -21.39 5.19
N LEU A 409 10.90 -20.36 5.07
CA LEU A 409 10.68 -19.22 4.17
C LEU A 409 10.64 -19.62 2.69
N ASP A 410 11.46 -20.60 2.27
CA ASP A 410 11.42 -21.11 0.89
C ASP A 410 10.05 -21.69 0.51
N LYS A 411 9.39 -22.36 1.47
CA LYS A 411 8.02 -22.88 1.28
C LYS A 411 7.00 -21.73 1.19
N THR A 412 7.22 -20.64 1.93
CA THR A 412 6.38 -19.44 1.82
C THR A 412 6.48 -18.83 0.43
N VAL A 413 7.69 -18.65 -0.09
CA VAL A 413 7.94 -18.14 -1.46
C VAL A 413 7.29 -19.05 -2.49
N SER A 414 7.54 -20.36 -2.40
CA SER A 414 6.98 -21.35 -3.34
C SER A 414 5.44 -21.38 -3.32
N LEU A 415 4.83 -21.30 -2.12
CA LEU A 415 3.37 -21.33 -1.96
C LEU A 415 2.68 -20.08 -2.55
N LEU A 416 3.37 -18.94 -2.56
CA LEU A 416 2.85 -17.67 -3.07
C LEU A 416 3.39 -17.29 -4.45
N SER A 417 4.19 -18.16 -5.10
CA SER A 417 4.86 -17.84 -6.36
C SER A 417 3.89 -17.58 -7.51
N ASP A 418 2.82 -18.37 -7.61
CA ASP A 418 1.78 -18.29 -8.65
C ASP A 418 0.69 -17.25 -8.36
N VAL A 419 0.75 -16.58 -7.19
CA VAL A 419 -0.19 -15.51 -6.85
C VAL A 419 0.41 -14.19 -7.32
N GLU A 420 -0.16 -13.64 -8.38
CA GLU A 420 0.12 -12.27 -8.77
C GLU A 420 -0.68 -11.31 -7.91
N GLY A 421 0.02 -10.39 -7.22
CA GLY A 421 -0.64 -9.33 -6.46
C GLY A 421 -1.38 -8.37 -7.39
N ASN A 422 -2.53 -7.92 -6.94
CA ASN A 422 -3.32 -6.86 -7.58
C ASN A 422 -3.89 -5.94 -6.50
N GLU A 423 -4.60 -4.92 -6.92
CA GLU A 423 -5.19 -3.92 -6.03
C GLU A 423 -6.16 -4.49 -4.99
N ALA A 424 -6.87 -5.58 -5.32
CA ALA A 424 -7.77 -6.29 -4.39
C ALA A 424 -7.02 -7.26 -3.45
N SER A 425 -5.71 -7.44 -3.61
CA SER A 425 -4.95 -8.38 -2.78
C SER A 425 -4.83 -7.86 -1.34
N PRO A 426 -5.09 -8.71 -0.32
CA PRO A 426 -4.98 -8.30 1.07
C PRO A 426 -3.57 -7.84 1.43
N GLN A 427 -3.44 -6.86 2.32
CA GLN A 427 -2.15 -6.39 2.83
C GLN A 427 -1.27 -7.52 3.40
N ALA A 428 -1.90 -8.54 4.00
CA ALA A 428 -1.21 -9.73 4.50
C ALA A 428 -0.45 -10.50 3.40
N PHE A 429 -0.99 -10.56 2.18
CA PHE A 429 -0.31 -11.16 1.02
C PHE A 429 0.98 -10.42 0.68
N TRP A 430 0.88 -9.09 0.53
CA TRP A 430 2.01 -8.24 0.19
C TRP A 430 3.13 -8.35 1.21
N ASN A 431 2.78 -8.25 2.50
CA ASN A 431 3.74 -8.36 3.60
C ASN A 431 4.41 -9.73 3.67
N LEU A 432 3.64 -10.82 3.61
CA LEU A 432 4.19 -12.18 3.75
C LEU A 432 5.12 -12.53 2.58
N LYS A 433 4.69 -12.27 1.33
CA LYS A 433 5.50 -12.58 0.15
C LYS A 433 6.74 -11.70 0.10
N GLY A 434 6.61 -10.39 0.36
CA GLY A 434 7.74 -9.46 0.38
C GLY A 434 8.79 -9.82 1.43
N GLN A 435 8.38 -10.08 2.66
CA GLN A 435 9.29 -10.51 3.73
C GLN A 435 10.00 -11.82 3.40
N ALA A 436 9.28 -12.80 2.86
CA ALA A 436 9.88 -14.09 2.49
C ALA A 436 10.90 -13.94 1.35
N LEU A 437 10.61 -13.15 0.33
CA LEU A 437 11.55 -12.89 -0.78
C LEU A 437 12.83 -12.19 -0.31
N ILE A 438 12.71 -11.20 0.58
CA ILE A 438 13.89 -10.54 1.18
C ILE A 438 14.70 -11.55 2.00
N ALA A 439 14.04 -12.30 2.87
CA ALA A 439 14.72 -13.21 3.81
C ALA A 439 15.38 -14.42 3.12
N THR A 440 14.88 -14.84 1.96
CA THR A 440 15.50 -15.89 1.13
C THR A 440 16.54 -15.34 0.15
N ASN A 441 16.83 -14.04 0.21
CA ASN A 441 17.76 -13.35 -0.70
C ASN A 441 17.45 -13.58 -2.19
N ASN A 442 16.18 -13.73 -2.54
CA ASN A 442 15.72 -13.85 -3.91
C ASN A 442 15.54 -12.44 -4.52
N VAL A 443 16.68 -11.84 -4.88
CA VAL A 443 16.78 -10.41 -5.24
C VAL A 443 16.01 -10.08 -6.51
N GLU A 444 16.01 -10.95 -7.51
CA GLU A 444 15.33 -10.73 -8.81
C GLU A 444 13.81 -10.70 -8.61
N ASP A 445 13.25 -11.76 -8.02
CA ASP A 445 11.81 -11.83 -7.76
C ASP A 445 11.36 -10.76 -6.75
N ALA A 446 12.19 -10.45 -5.73
CA ALA A 446 11.90 -9.37 -4.79
C ALA A 446 11.82 -8.02 -5.50
N THR A 447 12.75 -7.73 -6.42
CA THR A 447 12.76 -6.49 -7.19
C THR A 447 11.47 -6.32 -7.97
N ALA A 448 11.09 -7.33 -8.76
CA ALA A 448 9.85 -7.33 -9.56
C ALA A 448 8.60 -7.21 -8.68
N PHE A 449 8.60 -7.91 -7.53
CA PHE A 449 7.48 -7.91 -6.61
C PHE A 449 7.26 -6.53 -5.95
N PHE A 450 8.32 -5.89 -5.46
CA PHE A 450 8.20 -4.57 -4.84
C PHE A 450 7.90 -3.47 -5.86
N ASP A 451 8.37 -3.58 -7.10
CA ASP A 451 7.99 -2.66 -8.18
C ASP A 451 6.49 -2.78 -8.49
N ARG A 452 5.97 -4.02 -8.53
CA ARG A 452 4.53 -4.25 -8.69
C ARG A 452 3.73 -3.74 -7.50
N TRP A 453 4.18 -3.96 -6.27
CA TRP A 453 3.50 -3.43 -5.08
C TRP A 453 3.43 -1.90 -5.11
N LEU A 454 4.55 -1.24 -5.43
CA LEU A 454 4.62 0.22 -5.54
C LEU A 454 3.84 0.79 -6.73
N SER A 455 3.53 -0.01 -7.76
CA SER A 455 2.66 0.44 -8.86
C SER A 455 1.21 0.61 -8.43
N PHE A 456 0.73 -0.22 -7.48
CA PHE A 456 -0.61 -0.10 -6.90
C PHE A 456 -0.64 0.86 -5.70
N TYR A 457 0.38 0.82 -4.85
CA TYR A 457 0.44 1.55 -3.59
C TYR A 457 1.76 2.33 -3.48
N PRO A 458 1.94 3.42 -4.25
CA PRO A 458 3.22 4.13 -4.36
C PRO A 458 3.69 4.79 -3.06
N GLN A 459 2.81 4.95 -2.06
CA GLN A 459 3.10 5.51 -0.75
C GLN A 459 3.11 4.47 0.38
N ASP A 460 2.87 3.19 0.07
CA ASP A 460 2.88 2.13 1.09
C ASP A 460 4.27 2.01 1.71
N LYS A 461 4.34 2.29 3.00
CA LYS A 461 5.61 2.33 3.74
C LYS A 461 6.37 1.01 3.70
N ASN A 462 5.67 -0.13 3.79
CA ASN A 462 6.31 -1.45 3.77
C ASN A 462 6.87 -1.76 2.38
N ALA A 463 6.15 -1.39 1.32
CA ALA A 463 6.62 -1.52 -0.05
C ALA A 463 7.86 -0.66 -0.30
N VAL A 464 7.83 0.61 0.13
CA VAL A 464 8.97 1.54 0.02
C VAL A 464 10.19 0.99 0.77
N LEU A 465 10.04 0.62 2.04
CA LEU A 465 11.14 0.09 2.85
C LEU A 465 11.69 -1.22 2.27
N GLY A 466 10.84 -2.12 1.80
CA GLY A 466 11.26 -3.35 1.13
C GLY A 466 12.06 -3.08 -0.14
N LYS A 467 11.59 -2.16 -1.00
CA LYS A 467 12.35 -1.76 -2.20
C LYS A 467 13.68 -1.11 -1.85
N LEU A 468 13.73 -0.26 -0.82
CA LEU A 468 14.97 0.37 -0.35
C LEU A 468 15.99 -0.65 0.17
N LEU A 469 15.54 -1.72 0.85
CA LEU A 469 16.42 -2.82 1.25
C LEU A 469 17.02 -3.55 0.04
N ILE A 470 16.22 -3.78 -1.01
CA ILE A 470 16.71 -4.42 -2.23
C ILE A 470 17.75 -3.56 -2.95
N VAL A 471 17.46 -2.28 -3.18
CA VAL A 471 18.41 -1.38 -3.88
C VAL A 471 19.69 -1.15 -3.06
N ASP A 472 19.60 -1.18 -1.71
CA ASP A 472 20.77 -1.13 -0.83
C ASP A 472 21.63 -2.39 -0.97
N SER A 473 21.02 -3.58 -0.97
CA SER A 473 21.72 -4.85 -1.15
C SER A 473 22.44 -4.94 -2.51
N GLN A 474 21.87 -4.32 -3.54
CA GLN A 474 22.44 -4.19 -4.88
C GLN A 474 23.44 -3.02 -5.02
N LYS A 475 23.65 -2.23 -3.96
CA LYS A 475 24.49 -1.02 -3.96
C LYS A 475 24.01 0.06 -4.95
N GLN A 476 22.73 0.07 -5.29
CA GLN A 476 22.08 1.04 -6.19
C GLN A 476 21.61 2.27 -5.41
N PHE A 477 22.51 2.94 -4.72
CA PHE A 477 22.21 4.00 -3.74
C PHE A 477 21.54 5.23 -4.37
N ASP A 478 21.81 5.52 -5.63
CA ASP A 478 21.16 6.57 -6.42
C ASP A 478 19.67 6.29 -6.65
N GLN A 479 19.29 5.02 -6.89
CA GLN A 479 17.89 4.63 -6.97
C GLN A 479 17.20 4.74 -5.61
N GLY A 480 17.89 4.36 -4.52
CA GLY A 480 17.39 4.53 -3.16
C GLY A 480 17.13 6.01 -2.82
N LEU A 481 18.05 6.90 -3.21
CA LEU A 481 17.89 8.33 -3.03
C LEU A 481 16.73 8.87 -3.87
N THR A 482 16.56 8.41 -5.10
CA THR A 482 15.48 8.81 -6.00
C THR A 482 14.12 8.40 -5.43
N LEU A 483 14.00 7.16 -4.95
CA LEU A 483 12.76 6.66 -4.34
C LEU A 483 12.40 7.44 -3.06
N THR A 484 13.37 7.65 -2.15
CA THR A 484 13.13 8.43 -0.93
C THR A 484 12.72 9.86 -1.24
N ASN A 485 13.33 10.53 -2.23
CA ASN A 485 12.94 11.86 -2.65
C ASN A 485 11.50 11.89 -3.22
N LYS A 486 11.14 10.90 -4.05
CA LYS A 486 9.79 10.81 -4.64
C LYS A 486 8.71 10.68 -3.56
N VAL A 487 8.94 9.83 -2.55
CA VAL A 487 7.97 9.61 -1.48
C VAL A 487 7.90 10.82 -0.55
N LEU A 488 9.05 11.38 -0.13
CA LEU A 488 9.12 12.53 0.77
C LEU A 488 8.59 13.84 0.14
N ALA A 489 8.56 13.92 -1.20
CA ALA A 489 7.94 15.07 -1.89
C ALA A 489 6.42 15.09 -1.74
N LYS A 490 5.80 13.92 -1.54
CA LYS A 490 4.36 13.78 -1.30
C LYS A 490 4.01 13.91 0.19
N ARG A 491 4.80 13.27 1.06
CA ARG A 491 4.52 13.23 2.50
C ARG A 491 5.81 13.18 3.32
N PRO A 492 5.96 14.02 4.37
CA PRO A 492 7.07 13.92 5.32
C PRO A 492 7.02 12.59 6.08
N ASP A 493 8.18 11.91 6.19
CA ASP A 493 8.36 10.73 7.03
C ASP A 493 9.75 10.77 7.66
N ALA A 494 9.83 10.71 8.99
CA ALA A 494 11.08 10.81 9.72
C ALA A 494 12.05 9.66 9.41
N GLN A 495 11.55 8.43 9.28
CA GLN A 495 12.38 7.26 8.95
C GLN A 495 12.95 7.35 7.54
N LEU A 496 12.13 7.72 6.56
CA LEU A 496 12.58 7.90 5.17
C LEU A 496 13.55 9.08 5.05
N THR A 497 13.39 10.13 5.85
CA THR A 497 14.33 11.25 5.91
C THR A 497 15.70 10.80 6.40
N LEU A 498 15.76 9.93 7.40
CA LEU A 498 17.03 9.33 7.86
C LEU A 498 17.63 8.39 6.83
N LEU A 499 16.82 7.60 6.11
CA LEU A 499 17.27 6.77 4.99
C LEU A 499 17.80 7.62 3.83
N LYS A 500 17.20 8.78 3.56
CA LYS A 500 17.74 9.74 2.59
C LYS A 500 19.14 10.21 2.99
N ALA A 501 19.38 10.54 4.26
CA ALA A 501 20.70 10.88 4.75
C ALA A 501 21.69 9.71 4.59
N TYR A 502 21.24 8.49 4.86
CA TYR A 502 22.01 7.27 4.62
C TYR A 502 22.44 7.14 3.16
N PHE A 503 21.52 7.25 2.20
CA PHE A 503 21.85 7.15 0.76
C PHE A 503 22.77 8.26 0.31
N HIS A 504 22.59 9.50 0.76
CA HIS A 504 23.56 10.58 0.53
C HIS A 504 24.95 10.20 1.03
N SER A 505 25.06 9.62 2.24
CA SER A 505 26.35 9.20 2.81
C SER A 505 27.01 8.07 2.00
N ARG A 506 26.20 7.13 1.46
CA ARG A 506 26.70 6.04 0.61
C ARG A 506 27.19 6.54 -0.77
N LEU A 507 26.63 7.62 -1.26
CA LEU A 507 27.04 8.30 -2.50
C LEU A 507 28.19 9.32 -2.28
N GLY A 508 28.74 9.42 -1.06
CA GLY A 508 29.81 10.38 -0.76
C GLY A 508 29.36 11.84 -0.68
N GLN A 509 28.06 12.09 -0.64
CA GLN A 509 27.45 13.41 -0.62
C GLN A 509 27.28 13.90 0.83
N ALA A 510 28.38 14.33 1.47
CA ALA A 510 28.39 14.65 2.89
C ALA A 510 27.48 15.83 3.24
N LYS A 511 27.50 16.93 2.46
CA LYS A 511 26.77 18.17 2.78
C LYS A 511 25.26 17.94 2.96
N PRO A 512 24.51 17.40 1.98
CA PRO A 512 23.06 17.18 2.16
C PRO A 512 22.75 16.15 3.26
N ALA A 513 23.61 15.17 3.51
CA ALA A 513 23.43 14.24 4.61
C ALA A 513 23.59 14.93 5.97
N TRP A 514 24.60 15.81 6.14
CA TRP A 514 24.80 16.60 7.35
C TRP A 514 23.65 17.59 7.61
N GLU A 515 23.09 18.20 6.57
CA GLU A 515 21.93 19.09 6.71
C GLU A 515 20.75 18.34 7.38
N ILE A 516 20.49 17.11 6.95
CA ILE A 516 19.46 16.25 7.53
C ILE A 516 19.83 15.87 8.98
N ILE A 517 21.03 15.33 9.20
CA ILE A 517 21.45 14.86 10.53
C ILE A 517 21.47 16.00 11.55
N ASN A 518 21.95 17.20 11.17
CA ASN A 518 22.00 18.35 12.08
C ASN A 518 20.63 18.87 12.46
N SER A 519 19.60 18.67 11.62
CA SER A 519 18.22 19.05 11.92
C SER A 519 17.47 18.03 12.79
N THR A 520 18.05 16.85 13.07
CA THR A 520 17.43 15.84 13.94
C THR A 520 17.71 16.08 15.42
N ALA A 521 16.80 15.62 16.29
CA ALA A 521 16.96 15.69 17.74
C ALA A 521 18.13 14.79 18.24
N ASP A 522 18.67 15.11 19.39
CA ASP A 522 19.89 14.42 19.89
C ASP A 522 19.63 12.97 20.29
N ASP A 523 18.44 12.62 20.74
CA ASP A 523 18.01 11.24 20.99
C ASP A 523 17.98 10.42 19.70
N VAL A 524 17.55 11.02 18.60
CA VAL A 524 17.57 10.39 17.26
C VAL A 524 19.01 10.21 16.76
N LYS A 525 19.90 11.19 16.99
CA LYS A 525 21.33 11.08 16.66
C LYS A 525 22.01 9.95 17.45
N ALA A 526 21.51 9.62 18.63
CA ALA A 526 22.00 8.51 19.43
C ALA A 526 21.62 7.13 18.91
N LEU A 527 20.64 7.03 18.01
CA LEU A 527 20.21 5.74 17.43
C LEU A 527 21.39 5.06 16.68
N PRO A 528 21.58 3.75 16.85
CA PRO A 528 22.70 3.02 16.23
C PRO A 528 22.82 3.20 14.73
N PHE A 529 21.72 3.16 14.01
CA PHE A 529 21.68 3.39 12.57
C PHE A 529 22.22 4.80 12.21
N VAL A 530 21.77 5.83 12.92
CA VAL A 530 22.18 7.22 12.69
C VAL A 530 23.65 7.40 13.05
N ARG A 531 24.14 6.76 14.12
CA ARG A 531 25.56 6.70 14.45
C ARG A 531 26.40 6.12 13.30
N GLY A 532 25.92 5.07 12.65
CA GLY A 532 26.57 4.52 11.45
C GLY A 532 26.66 5.53 10.30
N VAL A 533 25.59 6.31 10.07
CA VAL A 533 25.61 7.39 9.08
C VAL A 533 26.61 8.48 9.45
N ILE A 534 26.60 8.96 10.71
CA ILE A 534 27.54 9.98 11.22
C ILE A 534 28.98 9.50 11.08
N ALA A 535 29.27 8.24 11.43
CA ALA A 535 30.62 7.67 11.26
C ALA A 535 31.10 7.75 9.81
N ARG A 536 30.22 7.38 8.86
CA ARG A 536 30.52 7.44 7.44
C ARG A 536 30.78 8.87 6.96
N LEU A 537 29.98 9.82 7.43
CA LEU A 537 30.15 11.23 7.12
C LEU A 537 31.49 11.77 7.62
N HIS A 538 31.90 11.43 8.85
CA HIS A 538 33.23 11.78 9.35
C HIS A 538 34.36 11.18 8.54
N LEU A 539 34.23 9.96 7.99
CA LEU A 539 35.23 9.39 7.08
C LEU A 539 35.32 10.17 5.77
N ILE A 540 34.16 10.58 5.20
CA ILE A 540 34.12 11.40 3.98
C ILE A 540 34.82 12.75 4.23
N ASP A 541 34.58 13.36 5.38
CA ASP A 541 35.18 14.64 5.80
C ASP A 541 36.60 14.52 6.31
N LYS A 542 37.23 13.33 6.19
CA LYS A 542 38.59 13.04 6.60
C LYS A 542 38.86 13.27 8.10
N ALA A 543 37.85 13.01 8.94
CA ALA A 543 37.87 13.11 10.40
C ALA A 543 37.77 11.70 11.04
N PRO A 544 38.71 10.78 10.82
CA PRO A 544 38.60 9.36 11.19
C PRO A 544 38.57 9.12 12.70
N GLU A 545 39.17 9.98 13.53
CA GLU A 545 39.14 9.86 14.99
C GLU A 545 37.71 9.96 15.54
N GLN A 546 36.91 10.88 14.99
CA GLN A 546 35.51 11.06 15.33
C GLN A 546 34.65 9.90 14.79
N ALA A 547 34.98 9.42 13.60
CA ALA A 547 34.31 8.27 13.01
C ALA A 547 34.44 7.01 13.87
N VAL A 548 35.56 6.77 14.55
CA VAL A 548 35.78 5.57 15.37
C VAL A 548 34.76 5.46 16.50
N GLU A 549 34.47 6.56 17.20
CA GLU A 549 33.50 6.54 18.30
C GLU A 549 32.10 6.14 17.80
N HIS A 550 31.65 6.79 16.73
CA HIS A 550 30.32 6.55 16.17
C HIS A 550 30.22 5.16 15.53
N ALA A 551 31.24 4.73 14.78
CA ALA A 551 31.27 3.39 14.17
C ALA A 551 31.28 2.28 15.23
N LYS A 552 32.00 2.50 16.34
CA LYS A 552 32.02 1.55 17.46
C LYS A 552 30.65 1.45 18.11
N ALA A 553 29.98 2.57 18.37
CA ALA A 553 28.63 2.56 18.94
C ALA A 553 27.61 1.87 18.02
N ALA A 554 27.69 2.07 16.71
CA ALA A 554 26.85 1.39 15.74
C ALA A 554 27.09 -0.14 15.72
N TYR A 555 28.37 -0.56 15.78
CA TYR A 555 28.75 -1.96 15.81
C TYR A 555 28.32 -2.66 17.12
N ASP A 556 28.58 -2.03 18.26
CA ASP A 556 28.25 -2.60 19.58
C ASP A 556 26.73 -2.89 19.71
N ALA A 557 25.91 -2.05 19.08
CA ALA A 557 24.45 -2.24 19.06
C ALA A 557 23.99 -3.24 17.99
N THR A 558 24.66 -3.29 16.84
CA THR A 558 24.30 -4.15 15.70
C THR A 558 25.57 -4.70 15.06
N PRO A 559 26.09 -5.84 15.53
CA PRO A 559 27.34 -6.42 15.05
C PRO A 559 27.17 -7.16 13.72
N ASN A 560 26.93 -6.41 12.64
CA ASN A 560 26.82 -6.90 11.27
C ASN A 560 28.04 -6.52 10.43
N SER A 561 28.12 -7.04 9.21
CA SER A 561 29.20 -6.82 8.25
C SER A 561 29.44 -5.33 7.95
N ASP A 562 28.38 -4.57 7.64
CA ASP A 562 28.47 -3.16 7.28
C ASP A 562 29.08 -2.30 8.41
N ASN A 563 28.60 -2.52 9.65
CA ASN A 563 29.12 -1.80 10.81
C ASN A 563 30.55 -2.26 11.17
N ALA A 564 30.87 -3.55 10.98
CA ALA A 564 32.22 -4.06 11.19
C ALA A 564 33.22 -3.42 10.20
N LEU A 565 32.88 -3.44 8.93
CA LEU A 565 33.72 -2.84 7.87
C LEU A 565 33.86 -1.32 8.05
N LEU A 566 32.80 -0.64 8.51
CA LEU A 566 32.84 0.79 8.82
C LEU A 566 33.80 1.09 9.97
N LEU A 567 33.78 0.31 11.06
CA LEU A 567 34.67 0.47 12.20
C LEU A 567 36.11 0.16 11.80
N ILE A 568 36.34 -0.88 11.01
CA ILE A 568 37.66 -1.22 10.48
C ILE A 568 38.23 -0.06 9.66
N ALA A 569 37.44 0.47 8.72
CA ALA A 569 37.85 1.61 7.91
C ALA A 569 38.19 2.84 8.77
N ALA A 570 37.38 3.14 9.79
CA ALA A 570 37.62 4.25 10.70
C ALA A 570 38.95 4.06 11.50
N LEU A 571 39.19 2.84 12.00
CA LEU A 571 40.40 2.52 12.72
C LEU A 571 41.64 2.58 11.81
N GLU A 572 41.58 2.04 10.59
CA GLU A 572 42.69 2.09 9.63
C GLU A 572 43.02 3.53 9.23
N MET A 573 42.02 4.35 8.91
CA MET A 573 42.20 5.75 8.53
C MET A 573 42.71 6.63 9.68
N SER A 574 42.36 6.30 10.95
CA SER A 574 42.92 6.95 12.13
C SER A 574 44.34 6.45 12.53
N GLY A 575 44.98 5.65 11.68
CA GLY A 575 46.33 5.10 11.92
C GLY A 575 46.38 3.90 12.87
N LYS A 576 45.25 3.44 13.40
CA LYS A 576 45.15 2.35 14.39
C LYS A 576 45.05 0.97 13.73
N LYS A 577 45.90 0.71 12.73
CA LYS A 577 45.89 -0.53 11.90
C LYS A 577 45.97 -1.82 12.70
N ALA A 578 46.76 -1.84 13.80
CA ALA A 578 46.88 -3.03 14.65
C ALA A 578 45.58 -3.32 15.39
N GLN A 579 44.86 -2.27 15.85
CA GLN A 579 43.55 -2.43 16.49
C GLN A 579 42.49 -2.89 15.50
N ALA A 580 42.52 -2.33 14.27
CA ALA A 580 41.60 -2.75 13.19
C ALA A 580 41.76 -4.25 12.86
N PHE A 581 43.01 -4.73 12.77
CA PHE A 581 43.31 -6.13 12.50
C PHE A 581 42.84 -7.06 13.63
N THR A 582 43.16 -6.73 14.88
CA THR A 582 42.71 -7.51 16.06
C THR A 582 41.17 -7.52 16.18
N PHE A 583 40.51 -6.40 15.86
CA PHE A 583 39.06 -6.32 15.83
C PHE A 583 38.49 -7.23 14.74
N LEU A 584 39.05 -7.17 13.52
CA LEU A 584 38.60 -7.97 12.38
C LEU A 584 38.73 -9.48 12.67
N GLU A 585 39.86 -9.93 13.29
CA GLU A 585 40.01 -11.33 13.71
C GLU A 585 38.91 -11.77 14.68
N LYS A 586 38.64 -10.98 15.71
CA LYS A 586 37.59 -11.27 16.70
C LYS A 586 36.20 -11.30 16.07
N HIS A 587 35.92 -10.35 15.18
CA HIS A 587 34.65 -10.29 14.48
C HIS A 587 34.41 -11.55 13.61
N VAL A 588 35.36 -11.93 12.77
CA VAL A 588 35.29 -13.12 11.91
C VAL A 588 35.18 -14.40 12.72
N GLN A 589 35.84 -14.47 13.88
CA GLN A 589 35.73 -15.62 14.79
C GLN A 589 34.32 -15.72 15.38
N ALA A 590 33.70 -14.61 15.75
CA ALA A 590 32.35 -14.57 16.33
C ALA A 590 31.26 -14.72 15.26
N HIS A 591 31.49 -14.20 14.07
CA HIS A 591 30.55 -14.12 12.95
C HIS A 591 31.08 -14.87 11.72
N SER A 592 31.29 -16.16 11.85
CA SER A 592 31.92 -16.99 10.80
C SER A 592 31.17 -16.99 9.46
N ASN A 593 29.90 -16.55 9.41
CA ASN A 593 29.11 -16.44 8.19
C ASN A 593 29.25 -15.07 7.50
N ASP A 594 29.98 -14.14 8.08
CA ASP A 594 30.29 -12.86 7.46
C ASP A 594 31.39 -13.00 6.41
N ILE A 595 30.99 -13.34 5.19
CA ILE A 595 31.89 -13.55 4.07
C ILE A 595 32.72 -12.31 3.72
N PRO A 596 32.13 -11.07 3.60
CA PRO A 596 32.91 -9.87 3.33
C PRO A 596 34.02 -9.61 4.35
N SER A 597 33.72 -9.73 5.64
CA SER A 597 34.74 -9.54 6.69
C SER A 597 35.80 -10.65 6.68
N ALA A 598 35.41 -11.91 6.41
CA ALA A 598 36.36 -13.02 6.30
C ALA A 598 37.27 -12.85 5.09
N MET A 599 36.80 -12.39 3.95
CA MET A 599 37.61 -12.07 2.78
C MET A 599 38.61 -10.95 3.07
N LEU A 600 38.16 -9.87 3.74
CA LEU A 600 39.06 -8.78 4.15
C LEU A 600 40.14 -9.29 5.13
N LEU A 601 39.77 -10.18 6.08
CA LEU A 601 40.74 -10.78 7.01
C LEU A 601 41.80 -11.57 6.24
N ALA A 602 41.39 -12.46 5.34
CA ALA A 602 42.33 -13.25 4.53
C ALA A 602 43.26 -12.35 3.73
N GLU A 603 42.78 -11.29 3.12
CA GLU A 603 43.57 -10.28 2.40
C GLU A 603 44.64 -9.63 3.31
N ARG A 604 44.23 -9.22 4.52
CA ARG A 604 45.15 -8.61 5.51
C ARG A 604 46.17 -9.62 6.09
N GLN A 605 45.87 -10.92 6.04
CA GLN A 605 46.75 -11.99 6.47
C GLN A 605 47.84 -12.33 5.43
N ILE A 606 47.61 -12.14 4.11
CA ILE A 606 48.56 -12.53 3.05
C ILE A 606 50.00 -12.05 3.32
N GLY A 607 50.18 -10.80 3.71
CA GLY A 607 51.49 -10.20 3.99
C GLY A 607 52.08 -10.50 5.36
N LYS A 608 51.31 -11.15 6.27
CA LYS A 608 51.74 -11.42 7.67
C LYS A 608 51.83 -12.90 7.98
N ASP A 609 50.84 -13.67 7.61
CA ASP A 609 50.74 -15.11 7.85
C ASP A 609 49.95 -15.75 6.70
N ARG A 610 50.69 -16.24 5.70
CA ARG A 610 50.13 -16.86 4.51
C ARG A 610 49.30 -18.11 4.84
N ALA A 611 49.73 -18.90 5.82
CA ALA A 611 49.03 -20.11 6.22
C ALA A 611 47.65 -19.76 6.82
N ALA A 612 47.56 -18.71 7.64
CA ALA A 612 46.31 -18.19 8.13
C ALA A 612 45.40 -17.67 7.01
N ALA A 613 45.98 -16.97 6.02
CA ALA A 613 45.21 -16.48 4.85
C ALA A 613 44.57 -17.64 4.07
N ILE A 614 45.37 -18.67 3.76
CA ILE A 614 44.87 -19.89 3.09
C ILE A 614 43.73 -20.52 3.89
N LYS A 615 43.90 -20.71 5.19
CA LYS A 615 42.87 -21.28 6.06
C LYS A 615 41.57 -20.46 6.05
N THR A 616 41.68 -19.13 6.11
CA THR A 616 40.54 -18.24 6.09
C THR A 616 39.80 -18.31 4.75
N TYR A 617 40.54 -18.27 3.61
CA TYR A 617 39.92 -18.44 2.29
C TYR A 617 39.26 -19.83 2.11
N GLU A 618 39.85 -20.91 2.61
CA GLU A 618 39.24 -22.23 2.57
C GLU A 618 37.93 -22.27 3.35
N GLN A 619 37.86 -21.62 4.53
CA GLN A 619 36.61 -21.48 5.29
C GLN A 619 35.54 -20.71 4.50
N VAL A 620 35.91 -19.64 3.80
CA VAL A 620 35.00 -18.93 2.90
C VAL A 620 34.53 -19.85 1.77
N LEU A 621 35.46 -20.60 1.14
CA LEU A 621 35.13 -21.48 0.03
C LEU A 621 34.19 -22.62 0.39
N THR A 622 34.20 -23.10 1.66
CA THR A 622 33.26 -24.10 2.12
C THR A 622 31.80 -23.58 2.11
N LYS A 623 31.59 -22.26 2.24
CA LYS A 623 30.29 -21.60 2.27
C LYS A 623 29.87 -21.03 0.93
N THR A 624 30.85 -20.60 0.15
CA THR A 624 30.64 -20.01 -1.19
C THR A 624 31.55 -20.73 -2.18
N PRO A 625 31.25 -21.98 -2.60
CA PRO A 625 32.12 -22.83 -3.41
C PRO A 625 32.47 -22.24 -4.77
N ASP A 626 31.68 -21.33 -5.30
CA ASP A 626 31.82 -20.69 -6.61
C ASP A 626 32.26 -19.22 -6.50
N ASN A 627 32.82 -18.82 -5.35
CA ASN A 627 33.36 -17.47 -5.20
C ASN A 627 34.65 -17.33 -6.01
N PHE A 628 34.54 -16.65 -7.15
CA PHE A 628 35.62 -16.43 -8.09
C PHE A 628 36.87 -15.82 -7.44
N VAL A 629 36.70 -14.74 -6.66
CA VAL A 629 37.83 -14.02 -6.03
C VAL A 629 38.57 -14.91 -5.06
N VAL A 630 37.84 -15.68 -4.25
CA VAL A 630 38.44 -16.62 -3.29
C VAL A 630 39.17 -17.74 -3.99
N LEU A 631 38.57 -18.31 -5.05
CA LEU A 631 39.20 -19.38 -5.86
C LEU A 631 40.52 -18.90 -6.48
N ASN A 632 40.55 -17.72 -7.09
CA ASN A 632 41.76 -17.18 -7.72
C ASN A 632 42.81 -16.85 -6.69
N ASN A 633 42.48 -16.16 -5.59
CA ASN A 633 43.45 -15.80 -4.55
C ASN A 633 44.02 -17.04 -3.86
N LEU A 634 43.17 -18.04 -3.57
CA LEU A 634 43.61 -19.29 -2.97
C LEU A 634 44.46 -20.12 -3.92
N ALA A 635 44.15 -20.11 -5.23
CA ALA A 635 45.00 -20.73 -6.26
C ALA A 635 46.40 -20.11 -6.28
N TYR A 636 46.47 -18.78 -6.27
CA TYR A 636 47.76 -18.07 -6.25
C TYR A 636 48.55 -18.37 -4.97
N LEU A 637 47.93 -18.33 -3.79
CA LEU A 637 48.59 -18.61 -2.52
C LEU A 637 49.11 -20.06 -2.42
N THR A 638 48.30 -21.03 -2.88
CA THR A 638 48.67 -22.45 -2.91
C THR A 638 49.77 -22.73 -3.97
N PHE A 639 49.79 -21.98 -5.06
CA PHE A 639 50.85 -21.99 -6.06
C PHE A 639 52.18 -21.50 -5.45
N GLU A 640 52.17 -20.38 -4.76
CA GLU A 640 53.35 -19.85 -4.04
C GLU A 640 53.88 -20.82 -2.98
N ASP A 641 52.99 -21.57 -2.32
CA ASP A 641 53.33 -22.65 -1.37
C ASP A 641 53.78 -23.96 -2.06
N LYS A 642 53.93 -23.92 -3.39
CA LYS A 642 54.37 -25.07 -4.22
C LYS A 642 53.42 -26.28 -4.20
N ASN A 643 52.17 -26.11 -3.78
CA ASN A 643 51.13 -27.12 -3.89
C ASN A 643 50.43 -27.01 -5.27
N LEU A 644 51.21 -27.36 -6.32
CA LEU A 644 50.80 -27.17 -7.71
C LEU A 644 49.53 -27.94 -8.09
N THR A 645 49.26 -29.06 -7.44
CA THR A 645 48.04 -29.87 -7.73
C THR A 645 46.78 -29.14 -7.26
N ARG A 646 46.79 -28.67 -6.02
CA ARG A 646 45.63 -27.93 -5.47
C ARG A 646 45.47 -26.57 -6.15
N ALA A 647 46.59 -25.89 -6.44
CA ALA A 647 46.58 -24.63 -7.16
C ALA A 647 45.93 -24.77 -8.54
N GLU A 648 46.25 -25.81 -9.30
CA GLU A 648 45.66 -26.06 -10.60
C GLU A 648 44.17 -26.35 -10.53
N GLU A 649 43.71 -27.14 -9.56
CA GLU A 649 42.30 -27.44 -9.35
C GLU A 649 41.51 -26.15 -9.12
N LEU A 650 41.98 -25.29 -8.19
CA LEU A 650 41.33 -24.02 -7.87
C LEU A 650 41.33 -23.03 -9.02
N ALA A 651 42.48 -22.89 -9.72
CA ALA A 651 42.61 -21.98 -10.84
C ALA A 651 41.74 -22.41 -12.04
N LYS A 652 41.67 -23.72 -12.34
CA LYS A 652 40.73 -24.24 -13.37
C LYS A 652 39.31 -23.91 -13.04
N LYS A 653 38.91 -24.04 -11.78
CA LYS A 653 37.54 -23.68 -11.34
C LYS A 653 37.32 -22.17 -11.46
N ALA A 654 38.26 -21.33 -11.08
CA ALA A 654 38.17 -19.89 -11.26
C ALA A 654 37.99 -19.50 -12.74
N VAL A 655 38.84 -20.03 -13.62
CA VAL A 655 38.75 -19.79 -15.08
C VAL A 655 37.46 -20.34 -15.66
N SER A 656 36.88 -21.45 -15.14
CA SER A 656 35.60 -21.96 -15.60
C SER A 656 34.42 -21.03 -15.29
N LEU A 657 34.50 -20.28 -14.20
CA LEU A 657 33.50 -19.29 -13.78
C LEU A 657 33.64 -17.97 -14.55
N GLN A 658 34.88 -17.53 -14.79
CA GLN A 658 35.15 -16.29 -15.51
C GLN A 658 36.29 -16.50 -16.51
N ARG A 659 35.98 -17.05 -17.66
CA ARG A 659 36.95 -17.41 -18.70
C ARG A 659 37.78 -16.25 -19.27
N GLU A 660 37.25 -15.04 -19.16
CA GLU A 660 37.86 -13.83 -19.75
C GLU A 660 38.63 -13.00 -18.73
N ASN A 661 38.66 -13.43 -17.47
CA ASN A 661 39.36 -12.70 -16.44
C ASN A 661 40.85 -12.93 -16.55
N ALA A 662 41.61 -11.86 -16.89
CA ALA A 662 43.02 -11.91 -17.13
C ALA A 662 43.82 -12.44 -15.94
N ASP A 663 43.45 -12.07 -14.69
CA ASP A 663 44.16 -12.49 -13.48
C ASP A 663 44.02 -14.01 -13.24
N ALA A 664 42.84 -14.57 -13.48
CA ALA A 664 42.63 -16.01 -13.33
C ALA A 664 43.33 -16.82 -14.41
N VAL A 665 43.32 -16.32 -15.65
CA VAL A 665 44.04 -16.92 -16.78
C VAL A 665 45.52 -16.90 -16.53
N ASP A 666 46.08 -15.77 -16.08
CA ASP A 666 47.50 -15.63 -15.76
C ASP A 666 47.92 -16.56 -14.61
N THR A 667 47.11 -16.62 -13.53
CA THR A 667 47.37 -17.54 -12.42
C THR A 667 47.40 -19.00 -12.89
N LEU A 668 46.46 -19.45 -13.73
CA LEU A 668 46.45 -20.81 -14.24
C LEU A 668 47.65 -21.08 -15.21
N ALA A 669 47.99 -20.12 -16.06
CA ALA A 669 49.11 -20.24 -16.98
C ALA A 669 50.45 -20.34 -16.24
N GLN A 670 50.68 -19.54 -15.20
CA GLN A 670 51.87 -19.62 -14.33
C GLN A 670 51.96 -21.00 -13.66
N ILE A 671 50.85 -21.56 -13.19
CA ILE A 671 50.81 -22.91 -12.61
C ILE A 671 51.18 -23.96 -13.66
N TYR A 672 50.69 -23.88 -14.90
CA TYR A 672 51.07 -24.80 -15.97
C TYR A 672 52.55 -24.70 -16.30
N VAL A 673 53.10 -23.48 -16.39
CA VAL A 673 54.55 -23.28 -16.59
C VAL A 673 55.39 -23.94 -15.48
N ALA A 674 54.97 -23.75 -14.22
CA ALA A 674 55.63 -24.35 -13.06
C ALA A 674 55.56 -25.89 -13.04
N LYS A 675 54.52 -26.47 -13.60
CA LYS A 675 54.35 -27.92 -13.80
C LYS A 675 55.09 -28.45 -15.02
N GLY A 676 55.73 -27.58 -15.84
CA GLY A 676 56.45 -27.95 -17.05
C GLY A 676 55.57 -28.02 -18.30
N ASP A 677 54.27 -27.79 -18.19
CA ASP A 677 53.29 -27.82 -19.30
C ASP A 677 53.16 -26.45 -20.00
N LYS A 678 54.27 -26.06 -20.68
CA LYS A 678 54.29 -24.79 -21.42
C LYS A 678 53.30 -24.75 -22.58
N ALA A 679 52.95 -25.93 -23.14
CA ALA A 679 52.00 -26.01 -24.24
C ALA A 679 50.57 -25.65 -23.77
N ALA A 680 50.16 -26.16 -22.61
CA ALA A 680 48.87 -25.79 -22.02
C ALA A 680 48.78 -24.29 -21.66
N ALA A 681 49.88 -23.73 -21.11
CA ALA A 681 49.97 -22.30 -20.82
C ALA A 681 49.82 -21.43 -22.08
N LEU A 682 50.55 -21.79 -23.16
CA LEU A 682 50.50 -21.06 -24.43
C LEU A 682 49.07 -21.12 -25.03
N LYS A 683 48.50 -22.31 -25.07
CA LYS A 683 47.12 -22.51 -25.57
C LYS A 683 46.09 -21.66 -24.82
N LEU A 684 46.22 -21.57 -23.49
CA LEU A 684 45.32 -20.77 -22.65
C LEU A 684 45.41 -19.27 -23.00
N TYR A 685 46.63 -18.74 -23.20
CA TYR A 685 46.83 -17.36 -23.64
C TYR A 685 46.32 -17.11 -25.06
N GLU A 686 46.53 -18.07 -25.99
CA GLU A 686 46.03 -17.99 -27.36
C GLU A 686 44.48 -17.96 -27.38
N GLU A 687 43.84 -18.80 -26.58
CA GLU A 687 42.36 -18.84 -26.47
C GLU A 687 41.77 -17.50 -25.99
N VAL A 688 42.45 -16.81 -25.10
CA VAL A 688 42.02 -15.51 -24.59
C VAL A 688 42.34 -14.37 -25.56
N SER A 689 43.54 -14.41 -26.18
CA SER A 689 43.96 -13.36 -27.13
C SER A 689 43.26 -13.43 -28.50
N ALA A 690 42.77 -14.59 -28.90
CA ALA A 690 42.04 -14.78 -30.17
C ALA A 690 40.59 -14.24 -30.14
N ARG A 691 40.09 -13.79 -29.01
CA ARG A 691 38.72 -13.28 -28.88
C ARG A 691 38.66 -11.78 -29.16
N PRO A 692 37.64 -11.30 -29.90
CA PRO A 692 37.44 -9.87 -30.07
C PRO A 692 37.17 -9.21 -28.72
N ILE A 693 37.89 -8.13 -28.45
CA ILE A 693 37.64 -7.26 -27.30
C ILE A 693 36.21 -6.74 -27.47
N ALA A 694 35.31 -7.18 -26.61
CA ALA A 694 33.97 -6.59 -26.54
C ALA A 694 34.14 -5.15 -26.09
N ASN A 695 33.86 -4.20 -26.99
CA ASN A 695 33.82 -2.76 -26.70
C ASN A 695 32.71 -2.40 -25.75
#